data_8b3ae9a602768c0b57e23b16fce14dc1
#
_entry.id   8b3ae9a602768c0b57e23b16fce14dc1
#
_cell.length_a   1.000
_cell.length_b   1.000
_cell.length_c   1.000
_cell.angle_alpha   90.00
_cell.angle_beta   90.00
_cell.angle_gamma   90.00
#
_symmetry.space_group_name_H-M   'P 1'
#
loop_
_entity.id
_entity.type
_entity.pdbx_description
1 polymer ?
#
loop_
_entity_poly.entity_id
_entity_poly.type
_entity_poly.pdbx_seq_one_letter_code
_entity_poly.pdbx_strand_id
1 'polypeptide(L)'
;MDSTKFLIILNGEDKTESIASIKKQDDVWHITFANTAKTYTYKYDKVIFLTNPQRHTKPEKLGIYNAKFALIFEKYCKIFFDNGTTKLLETAILLPNVKSSNANVFLYCKELATIVGVKNEDNESLLSRAYNKIDMLVKESVLSNYLHPSQPHRTNEINAPILSPFGLNASQFQAICNALESQISIIEGPPGTGKTQSILNIIANSLFLGKNVAVVSNNNAATDNVFMKLEKYGLTYLCAKLGKKDNIKQFLQNQSHTYPDFAQSITQERKDTFSQAIKKLNIQAQEIFTLQNAIAKQKTMLSALELEFHHFTMQENLTIRPHFLTLLQKDSTLLLKTKIALENTPKGWRYFLLVCKLFLIQRIGNFTFYKLPLQDIIQHFEYAYYMQSIATAREILTHDTKRLEILRDTQTLEHLQEYSLTLLQESLRIRYGTHTQRPIFSEKDLLTNAEQFCDEYPIIFSTTHAIKNCFGRDFLFDYLIIDEASQVDLVTGVLALSVARNIVIVGDTKQLPNVIDSTMSQQIQELTTRYKIPPHYDYMQHSFLSSVCSVLPNAPSVLLKEHYRCHPKIINFCNQKFYGSELVILSEDNGEANVLEAYVSPAGNHARGHYNQREIDIIANEILPNTTIEPQEIGIITPYNEQKARLQNAVGEIEADTVHKYQGREKDLIIIATTDNQSNDFIDDSKMLNVAITRAKKQLKLIVSYEVCHKQNTNINDFIRYITYQSAKPIESKIYSIFDLLYKANAQARALYLKGKRRISQFDSENIAFAFIKDILQQDSYHSLDVLPHIPLAKVIKIDETLTQEEKLYAQNPLTHFDFIIYHIMDKAPLLAVEIDGYAFHHTHKQLNRDRLKDSICKKHNLPLLRLSTTQSAESKRLKDMLQALL
;
A
#
# COMPACT_ATOMS: atom_id res chain seq x y z
N MET A 1 -4.92 -46.13 38.66
CA MET A 1 -3.42 -46.11 38.89
C MET A 1 -2.94 -44.66 38.78
N ASP A 2 -1.77 -44.40 39.28
CA ASP A 2 -1.16 -43.03 39.27
C ASP A 2 -0.79 -42.62 37.85
N SER A 3 -1.55 -41.69 37.27
CA SER A 3 -1.35 -41.19 35.90
C SER A 3 -0.06 -40.37 35.70
N THR A 4 0.68 -40.08 36.78
CA THR A 4 1.98 -39.45 36.72
C THR A 4 3.15 -40.44 36.56
N LYS A 5 2.89 -41.73 36.76
CA LYS A 5 3.88 -42.81 36.70
C LYS A 5 3.58 -43.84 35.61
N PHE A 6 2.33 -43.99 35.24
CA PHE A 6 1.87 -44.99 34.29
C PHE A 6 0.99 -44.39 33.20
N LEU A 7 0.97 -45.02 32.04
CA LEU A 7 0.06 -44.75 30.96
C LEU A 7 -0.53 -46.10 30.48
N ILE A 8 -1.87 -46.21 30.55
CA ILE A 8 -2.60 -47.41 30.12
C ILE A 8 -3.62 -46.99 29.09
N ILE A 9 -3.37 -47.35 27.85
CA ILE A 9 -4.29 -47.14 26.74
C ILE A 9 -5.03 -48.43 26.45
N LEU A 10 -6.36 -48.39 26.56
CA LEU A 10 -7.24 -49.54 26.31
C LEU A 10 -8.17 -49.21 25.15
N ASN A 11 -8.09 -49.99 24.08
CA ASN A 11 -8.85 -49.75 22.85
C ASN A 11 -8.72 -48.32 22.30
N GLY A 12 -7.52 -47.73 22.40
CA GLY A 12 -7.21 -46.38 21.90
C GLY A 12 -7.51 -45.24 22.89
N GLU A 13 -8.13 -45.49 24.05
CA GLU A 13 -8.43 -44.48 25.08
C GLU A 13 -7.52 -44.60 26.31
N ASP A 14 -7.12 -43.49 26.90
CA ASP A 14 -6.42 -43.43 28.19
C ASP A 14 -7.40 -43.79 29.31
N LYS A 15 -7.20 -44.95 29.90
CA LYS A 15 -7.97 -45.45 31.04
C LYS A 15 -7.15 -45.51 32.33
N THR A 16 -5.97 -44.93 32.40
CA THR A 16 -5.01 -45.06 33.52
C THR A 16 -5.65 -44.79 34.88
N GLU A 17 -6.39 -43.69 35.03
CA GLU A 17 -6.99 -43.31 36.32
C GLU A 17 -8.17 -44.21 36.73
N SER A 18 -8.83 -44.84 35.78
CA SER A 18 -9.97 -45.74 36.02
C SER A 18 -9.53 -47.17 36.37
N ILE A 19 -8.22 -47.51 36.27
CA ILE A 19 -7.68 -48.82 36.52
C ILE A 19 -7.09 -48.91 37.94
N ALA A 20 -7.47 -49.89 38.69
CA ALA A 20 -6.96 -50.21 40.03
C ALA A 20 -5.68 -51.07 39.94
N SER A 21 -5.69 -52.12 39.12
CA SER A 21 -4.52 -52.98 38.92
C SER A 21 -4.49 -53.56 37.51
N ILE A 22 -3.26 -53.80 37.01
CA ILE A 22 -3.01 -54.44 35.72
C ILE A 22 -1.89 -55.48 35.90
N LYS A 23 -2.10 -56.72 35.38
CA LYS A 23 -1.09 -57.79 35.35
C LYS A 23 -1.08 -58.43 34.00
N LYS A 24 0.10 -58.76 33.53
CA LYS A 24 0.33 -59.55 32.30
C LYS A 24 0.51 -61.00 32.72
N GLN A 25 -0.23 -61.89 32.09
CA GLN A 25 -0.05 -63.33 32.26
C GLN A 25 -0.26 -63.97 30.89
N ASP A 26 0.74 -64.67 30.41
CA ASP A 26 0.83 -65.26 29.08
C ASP A 26 0.62 -64.15 28.03
N ASP A 27 -0.21 -64.35 27.02
CA ASP A 27 -0.50 -63.34 25.95
C ASP A 27 -1.73 -62.45 26.22
N VAL A 28 -2.14 -62.31 27.48
CA VAL A 28 -3.31 -61.54 27.86
C VAL A 28 -3.02 -60.60 29.05
N TRP A 29 -3.77 -59.50 29.07
CA TRP A 29 -3.76 -58.55 30.18
C TRP A 29 -4.97 -58.78 31.09
N HIS A 30 -4.76 -58.87 32.40
CA HIS A 30 -5.77 -58.89 33.43
C HIS A 30 -5.88 -57.49 34.05
N ILE A 31 -7.02 -56.84 33.87
CA ILE A 31 -7.27 -55.46 34.27
C ILE A 31 -8.42 -55.41 35.27
N THR A 32 -8.19 -54.82 36.45
CA THR A 32 -9.25 -54.52 37.42
C THR A 32 -9.49 -53.02 37.45
N PHE A 33 -10.73 -52.60 37.25
CA PHE A 33 -11.12 -51.18 37.30
C PHE A 33 -11.40 -50.72 38.73
N ALA A 34 -11.13 -49.43 39.03
CA ALA A 34 -11.28 -48.89 40.39
C ALA A 34 -12.71 -48.96 40.92
N ASN A 35 -13.73 -49.01 40.07
CA ASN A 35 -15.15 -49.04 40.45
C ASN A 35 -15.76 -50.44 40.49
N THR A 36 -14.98 -51.49 40.26
CA THR A 36 -15.45 -52.85 40.20
C THR A 36 -14.44 -53.83 40.83
N ALA A 37 -14.95 -54.86 41.55
CA ALA A 37 -14.07 -55.93 42.03
C ALA A 37 -13.78 -57.02 40.95
N LYS A 38 -14.34 -56.89 39.73
CA LYS A 38 -14.16 -57.85 38.64
C LYS A 38 -12.88 -57.56 37.85
N THR A 39 -12.13 -58.58 37.54
CA THR A 39 -10.98 -58.56 36.64
C THR A 39 -11.44 -58.94 35.23
N TYR A 40 -11.06 -58.14 34.26
CA TYR A 40 -11.37 -58.32 32.86
C TYR A 40 -10.10 -58.76 32.12
N THR A 41 -10.23 -59.62 31.12
CA THR A 41 -9.13 -60.10 30.33
C THR A 41 -9.15 -59.50 28.95
N TYR A 42 -8.04 -58.90 28.51
CA TYR A 42 -7.88 -58.25 27.21
C TYR A 42 -6.73 -58.90 26.43
N LYS A 43 -6.86 -59.02 25.13
CA LYS A 43 -5.77 -59.44 24.25
C LYS A 43 -4.61 -58.44 24.27
N TYR A 44 -3.41 -58.95 24.03
CA TYR A 44 -2.17 -58.17 24.09
C TYR A 44 -2.19 -56.91 23.19
N ASP A 45 -2.71 -57.03 21.97
CA ASP A 45 -2.84 -55.96 20.98
C ASP A 45 -3.85 -54.86 21.35
N LYS A 46 -4.69 -55.07 22.33
CA LYS A 46 -5.70 -54.08 22.77
C LYS A 46 -5.27 -53.21 23.94
N VAL A 47 -4.11 -53.46 24.52
CA VAL A 47 -3.63 -52.73 25.70
C VAL A 47 -2.18 -52.30 25.51
N ILE A 48 -1.98 -50.99 25.66
CA ILE A 48 -0.62 -50.40 25.70
C ILE A 48 -0.39 -50.00 27.17
N PHE A 49 0.65 -50.60 27.81
CA PHE A 49 1.04 -50.24 29.16
C PHE A 49 2.48 -49.73 29.15
N LEU A 50 2.65 -48.47 29.55
CA LEU A 50 3.93 -47.77 29.56
C LEU A 50 4.21 -47.24 30.99
N THR A 51 5.51 -47.23 31.32
CA THR A 51 6.01 -46.80 32.65
C THR A 51 7.22 -45.87 32.48
N ASN A 52 7.67 -45.26 33.59
CA ASN A 52 8.89 -44.44 33.61
C ASN A 52 8.90 -43.27 32.61
N PRO A 53 7.89 -42.37 32.67
CA PRO A 53 7.85 -41.24 31.76
C PRO A 53 8.96 -40.21 32.02
N GLN A 54 9.46 -39.61 30.96
CA GLN A 54 10.31 -38.42 31.08
C GLN A 54 9.45 -37.21 31.39
N ARG A 55 9.72 -36.56 32.52
CA ARG A 55 8.95 -35.35 32.91
C ARG A 55 9.57 -34.08 32.36
N HIS A 56 8.80 -33.30 31.61
CA HIS A 56 9.16 -32.00 31.09
C HIS A 56 8.45 -30.91 31.89
N THR A 57 9.21 -30.11 32.66
CA THR A 57 8.72 -28.99 33.48
C THR A 57 8.63 -27.68 32.72
N LYS A 58 9.13 -27.63 31.48
CA LYS A 58 9.04 -26.50 30.53
C LYS A 58 8.43 -27.01 29.24
N PRO A 59 7.09 -27.24 29.24
CA PRO A 59 6.40 -27.79 28.07
C PRO A 59 6.42 -26.85 26.85
N GLU A 60 6.69 -25.57 27.02
CA GLU A 60 6.80 -24.58 25.94
C GLU A 60 7.93 -24.95 24.96
N LYS A 61 8.98 -25.64 25.43
CA LYS A 61 10.05 -26.15 24.53
C LYS A 61 9.58 -27.26 23.57
N LEU A 62 8.44 -27.86 23.87
CA LEU A 62 7.77 -28.87 23.03
C LEU A 62 6.60 -28.25 22.23
N GLY A 63 6.46 -26.94 22.27
CA GLY A 63 5.34 -26.22 21.63
C GLY A 63 4.01 -26.41 22.38
N ILE A 64 4.05 -26.76 23.69
CA ILE A 64 2.88 -26.95 24.53
C ILE A 64 2.74 -25.73 25.45
N TYR A 65 1.59 -25.08 25.45
CA TYR A 65 1.32 -23.87 26.25
C TYR A 65 0.13 -24.08 27.19
N ASN A 66 0.02 -23.27 28.24
CA ASN A 66 -0.99 -23.40 29.30
C ASN A 66 -0.95 -24.74 30.08
N ALA A 67 0.21 -25.41 30.12
CA ALA A 67 0.37 -26.68 30.78
C ALA A 67 1.37 -26.58 31.93
N LYS A 68 1.04 -27.25 33.06
CA LYS A 68 1.92 -27.35 34.24
C LYS A 68 3.18 -28.17 33.95
N PHE A 69 3.02 -29.27 33.25
CA PHE A 69 4.09 -30.17 32.83
C PHE A 69 3.58 -31.19 31.80
N ALA A 70 4.52 -31.82 31.11
CA ALA A 70 4.23 -32.92 30.20
C ALA A 70 5.05 -34.15 30.58
N LEU A 71 4.46 -35.34 30.37
CA LEU A 71 5.09 -36.66 30.59
C LEU A 71 5.23 -37.37 29.25
N ILE A 72 6.44 -37.69 28.84
CA ILE A 72 6.70 -38.45 27.62
C ILE A 72 6.89 -39.93 27.96
N PHE A 73 6.00 -40.74 27.41
CA PHE A 73 6.03 -42.21 27.47
C PHE A 73 6.32 -42.75 26.08
N GLU A 74 7.57 -43.02 25.74
CA GLU A 74 7.97 -43.50 24.39
C GLU A 74 7.32 -42.74 23.24
N LYS A 75 6.27 -43.33 22.63
CA LYS A 75 5.50 -42.74 21.51
C LYS A 75 4.38 -41.82 21.92
N TYR A 76 4.10 -41.65 23.22
CA TYR A 76 2.97 -40.88 23.74
C TYR A 76 3.44 -39.79 24.67
N CYS A 77 2.74 -38.64 24.63
CA CYS A 77 2.93 -37.53 25.55
C CYS A 77 1.61 -37.26 26.27
N LYS A 78 1.60 -37.34 27.60
CA LYS A 78 0.45 -36.96 28.43
C LYS A 78 0.72 -35.56 29.00
N ILE A 79 -0.18 -34.62 28.68
CA ILE A 79 -0.09 -33.20 29.04
C ILE A 79 -1.03 -32.91 30.19
N PHE A 80 -0.54 -32.21 31.21
CA PHE A 80 -1.33 -31.75 32.35
C PHE A 80 -1.46 -30.22 32.29
N PHE A 81 -2.66 -29.75 31.99
CA PHE A 81 -2.93 -28.31 31.81
C PHE A 81 -3.17 -27.59 33.14
N ASP A 82 -3.04 -26.28 33.16
CA ASP A 82 -3.24 -25.44 34.34
C ASP A 82 -4.67 -25.51 34.88
N ASN A 83 -5.66 -25.74 34.02
CA ASN A 83 -7.08 -25.90 34.36
C ASN A 83 -7.43 -27.30 34.94
N GLY A 84 -6.45 -28.16 35.14
CA GLY A 84 -6.64 -29.51 35.68
C GLY A 84 -7.06 -30.58 34.65
N THR A 85 -7.24 -30.23 33.39
CA THR A 85 -7.52 -31.22 32.33
C THR A 85 -6.24 -31.91 31.86
N THR A 86 -6.38 -33.09 31.24
CA THR A 86 -5.28 -33.82 30.64
C THR A 86 -5.56 -34.11 29.18
N LYS A 87 -4.52 -34.15 28.33
CA LYS A 87 -4.60 -34.55 26.91
C LYS A 87 -3.50 -35.55 26.62
N LEU A 88 -3.83 -36.62 25.91
CA LEU A 88 -2.90 -37.62 25.41
C LEU A 88 -2.64 -37.40 23.93
N LEU A 89 -1.38 -37.38 23.51
CA LEU A 89 -0.95 -37.19 22.14
C LEU A 89 0.19 -38.14 21.77
N GLU A 90 0.37 -38.40 20.48
CA GLU A 90 1.58 -39.05 20.00
C GLU A 90 2.77 -38.07 19.98
N THR A 91 3.97 -38.53 20.39
CA THR A 91 5.17 -37.68 20.42
C THR A 91 5.61 -37.17 19.04
N ALA A 92 5.20 -37.87 17.97
CA ALA A 92 5.48 -37.46 16.59
C ALA A 92 4.87 -36.11 16.21
N ILE A 93 3.81 -35.68 16.91
CA ILE A 93 3.10 -34.42 16.68
C ILE A 93 3.80 -33.23 17.36
N LEU A 94 4.65 -33.51 18.36
CA LEU A 94 5.32 -32.48 19.16
C LEU A 94 6.49 -31.85 18.40
N LEU A 95 6.74 -30.57 18.70
CA LEU A 95 7.92 -29.88 18.21
C LEU A 95 9.18 -30.38 18.96
N PRO A 96 10.23 -30.83 18.24
CA PRO A 96 11.46 -31.23 18.91
C PRO A 96 12.24 -30.00 19.37
N ASN A 97 12.53 -29.88 20.68
CA ASN A 97 13.49 -28.95 21.28
C ASN A 97 13.60 -27.56 20.64
N VAL A 98 12.52 -26.78 20.72
CA VAL A 98 12.54 -25.35 20.32
C VAL A 98 13.59 -24.63 21.17
N LYS A 99 14.50 -23.86 20.55
CA LYS A 99 15.45 -22.99 21.28
C LYS A 99 14.68 -22.12 22.26
N SER A 100 15.18 -21.95 23.46
CA SER A 100 14.44 -21.23 24.53
C SER A 100 14.02 -19.80 24.13
N SER A 101 14.84 -19.12 23.31
CA SER A 101 14.52 -17.79 22.76
C SER A 101 13.29 -17.79 21.86
N ASN A 102 13.14 -18.82 21.01
CA ASN A 102 12.02 -18.91 20.08
C ASN A 102 10.74 -19.47 20.74
N ALA A 103 10.86 -20.29 21.78
CA ALA A 103 9.73 -20.68 22.62
C ALA A 103 9.08 -19.46 23.29
N ASN A 104 9.90 -18.48 23.67
CA ASN A 104 9.42 -17.23 24.26
C ASN A 104 8.67 -16.31 23.25
N VAL A 105 8.93 -16.44 21.94
CA VAL A 105 8.26 -15.62 20.90
C VAL A 105 6.75 -15.81 20.93
N PHE A 106 6.27 -17.04 21.06
CA PHE A 106 4.83 -17.28 21.12
C PHE A 106 4.21 -16.68 22.40
N LEU A 107 4.88 -16.84 23.56
CA LEU A 107 4.42 -16.25 24.83
C LEU A 107 4.43 -14.72 24.77
N TYR A 108 5.46 -14.14 24.17
CA TYR A 108 5.54 -12.72 23.88
C TYR A 108 4.35 -12.24 23.02
N CYS A 109 4.09 -12.89 21.89
CA CYS A 109 2.94 -12.56 21.03
C CYS A 109 1.61 -12.70 21.80
N LYS A 110 1.48 -13.73 22.62
CA LYS A 110 0.29 -13.96 23.46
C LYS A 110 0.06 -12.84 24.48
N GLU A 111 1.11 -12.35 25.14
CA GLU A 111 1.01 -11.23 26.10
C GLU A 111 0.80 -9.91 25.34
N LEU A 112 1.50 -9.68 24.24
CA LEU A 112 1.26 -8.51 23.35
C LEU A 112 -0.17 -8.43 22.88
N ALA A 113 -0.82 -9.57 22.57
CA ALA A 113 -2.21 -9.63 22.14
C ALA A 113 -3.19 -9.01 23.16
N THR A 114 -2.79 -8.90 24.44
CA THR A 114 -3.59 -8.20 25.46
C THR A 114 -3.49 -6.68 25.35
N ILE A 115 -2.40 -6.17 24.77
CA ILE A 115 -2.09 -4.74 24.66
C ILE A 115 -2.58 -4.18 23.32
N VAL A 116 -2.19 -4.84 22.20
CA VAL A 116 -2.36 -4.29 20.83
C VAL A 116 -3.66 -4.71 20.16
N GLY A 117 -4.43 -5.65 20.70
CA GLY A 117 -5.64 -6.14 20.07
C GLY A 117 -6.82 -5.18 20.16
N VAL A 118 -7.73 -5.24 19.17
CA VAL A 118 -9.03 -4.57 19.23
C VAL A 118 -9.82 -5.13 20.45
N LYS A 119 -10.32 -4.24 21.28
CA LYS A 119 -11.07 -4.59 22.49
C LYS A 119 -12.56 -4.66 22.19
N ASN A 120 -13.25 -5.63 22.81
CA ASN A 120 -14.70 -5.72 22.80
C ASN A 120 -15.34 -4.74 23.80
N GLU A 121 -16.68 -4.77 23.92
CA GLU A 121 -17.44 -3.96 24.88
C GLU A 121 -17.04 -4.21 26.34
N ASP A 122 -16.58 -5.43 26.66
CA ASP A 122 -16.09 -5.83 27.98
C ASP A 122 -14.61 -5.48 28.20
N ASN A 123 -13.99 -4.69 27.32
CA ASN A 123 -12.59 -4.29 27.36
C ASN A 123 -11.57 -5.45 27.20
N GLU A 124 -12.02 -6.65 26.74
CA GLU A 124 -11.15 -7.78 26.43
C GLU A 124 -10.62 -7.73 25.01
N SER A 125 -9.33 -8.03 24.81
CA SER A 125 -8.73 -8.13 23.49
C SER A 125 -9.22 -9.38 22.75
N LEU A 126 -9.74 -9.19 21.53
CA LEU A 126 -10.16 -10.29 20.64
C LEU A 126 -8.99 -11.20 20.26
N LEU A 127 -7.79 -10.63 20.08
CA LEU A 127 -6.57 -11.37 19.80
C LEU A 127 -6.17 -12.24 20.99
N SER A 128 -6.22 -11.69 22.21
CA SER A 128 -5.89 -12.45 23.43
C SER A 128 -6.78 -13.69 23.57
N ARG A 129 -8.09 -13.55 23.33
CA ARG A 129 -9.02 -14.70 23.32
C ARG A 129 -8.65 -15.76 22.27
N ALA A 130 -8.19 -15.35 21.10
CA ALA A 130 -7.78 -16.27 20.04
C ALA A 130 -6.48 -16.99 20.40
N TYR A 131 -5.49 -16.30 20.97
CA TYR A 131 -4.25 -16.91 21.46
C TYR A 131 -4.49 -17.90 22.59
N ASN A 132 -5.46 -17.63 23.48
CA ASN A 132 -5.83 -18.54 24.56
C ASN A 132 -6.48 -19.85 24.09
N LYS A 133 -6.92 -19.93 22.82
CA LYS A 133 -7.39 -21.19 22.21
C LYS A 133 -6.26 -22.09 21.71
N ILE A 134 -5.01 -21.59 21.68
CA ILE A 134 -3.85 -22.35 21.21
C ILE A 134 -3.15 -22.94 22.43
N ASP A 135 -3.45 -24.19 22.72
CA ASP A 135 -2.82 -24.93 23.81
C ASP A 135 -1.54 -25.66 23.34
N MET A 136 -1.43 -25.93 22.05
CA MET A 136 -0.32 -26.64 21.45
C MET A 136 -0.11 -26.23 20.00
N LEU A 137 1.17 -26.19 19.58
CA LEU A 137 1.55 -26.00 18.20
C LEU A 137 1.57 -27.36 17.47
N VAL A 138 0.78 -27.47 16.44
CA VAL A 138 0.77 -28.64 15.56
C VAL A 138 1.99 -28.56 14.64
N LYS A 139 2.75 -29.64 14.56
CA LYS A 139 3.97 -29.74 13.74
C LYS A 139 3.74 -29.44 12.25
N GLU A 140 2.56 -29.79 11.76
CA GLU A 140 2.15 -29.51 10.38
C GLU A 140 1.80 -28.06 10.11
N SER A 141 1.56 -27.24 11.16
CA SER A 141 1.22 -25.84 10.99
C SER A 141 2.42 -25.00 10.54
N VAL A 142 2.17 -23.98 9.73
CA VAL A 142 3.18 -23.00 9.33
C VAL A 142 3.84 -22.32 10.53
N LEU A 143 3.07 -22.07 11.60
CA LEU A 143 3.56 -21.46 12.82
C LEU A 143 4.73 -22.24 13.43
N SER A 144 4.71 -23.57 13.34
CA SER A 144 5.79 -24.40 13.86
C SER A 144 7.12 -24.12 13.14
N ASN A 145 7.09 -23.93 11.81
CA ASN A 145 8.28 -23.58 11.02
C ASN A 145 8.74 -22.14 11.27
N TYR A 146 7.84 -21.21 11.41
CA TYR A 146 8.17 -19.83 11.73
C TYR A 146 8.89 -19.69 13.09
N LEU A 147 8.46 -20.45 14.10
CA LEU A 147 9.11 -20.50 15.42
C LEU A 147 10.35 -21.41 15.45
N HIS A 148 10.51 -22.26 14.44
CA HIS A 148 11.64 -23.23 14.34
C HIS A 148 12.26 -23.23 12.94
N PRO A 149 12.86 -22.12 12.50
CA PRO A 149 13.31 -21.89 11.11
C PRO A 149 14.44 -22.83 10.64
N SER A 150 15.03 -23.62 11.52
CA SER A 150 16.09 -24.61 11.18
C SER A 150 15.56 -25.92 10.59
N GLN A 151 14.24 -26.12 10.53
CA GLN A 151 13.67 -27.30 9.86
C GLN A 151 13.67 -27.10 8.34
N PRO A 152 13.94 -28.14 7.54
CA PRO A 152 13.80 -28.05 6.10
C PRO A 152 12.34 -27.73 5.74
N HIS A 153 12.15 -26.78 4.81
CA HIS A 153 10.82 -26.49 4.30
C HIS A 153 10.25 -27.72 3.59
N ARG A 154 8.97 -28.02 3.86
CA ARG A 154 8.26 -29.04 3.10
C ARG A 154 8.16 -28.61 1.65
N THR A 155 8.53 -29.47 0.73
CA THR A 155 8.25 -29.33 -0.69
C THR A 155 7.14 -30.31 -1.08
N ASN A 156 6.18 -29.84 -1.84
CA ASN A 156 5.09 -30.66 -2.36
C ASN A 156 5.44 -31.03 -3.81
N GLU A 157 5.44 -32.32 -4.13
CA GLU A 157 5.54 -32.75 -5.52
C GLU A 157 4.18 -32.56 -6.22
N ILE A 158 4.15 -31.75 -7.27
CA ILE A 158 2.94 -31.51 -8.05
C ILE A 158 3.06 -32.19 -9.39
N ASN A 159 2.33 -33.29 -9.56
CA ASN A 159 2.24 -34.02 -10.82
C ASN A 159 1.13 -33.48 -11.75
N ALA A 160 0.22 -32.68 -11.24
CA ALA A 160 -0.90 -32.09 -11.97
C ALA A 160 -0.44 -30.92 -12.86
N PRO A 161 -1.15 -30.62 -13.97
CA PRO A 161 -0.87 -29.42 -14.75
C PRO A 161 -1.20 -28.16 -13.94
N ILE A 162 -0.38 -27.11 -14.08
CA ILE A 162 -0.65 -25.78 -13.51
C ILE A 162 -1.72 -25.10 -14.34
N LEU A 163 -2.87 -24.82 -13.73
CA LEU A 163 -4.00 -24.17 -14.39
C LEU A 163 -3.86 -22.65 -14.31
N SER A 164 -4.33 -21.97 -15.36
CA SER A 164 -4.31 -20.51 -15.47
C SER A 164 -5.64 -19.94 -16.01
N PRO A 165 -6.78 -20.29 -15.38
CA PRO A 165 -8.10 -19.94 -15.90
C PRO A 165 -8.38 -18.43 -15.92
N PHE A 166 -7.62 -17.63 -15.18
CA PHE A 166 -7.82 -16.18 -15.05
C PHE A 166 -6.75 -15.37 -15.78
N GLY A 167 -5.93 -16.01 -16.63
CA GLY A 167 -4.75 -15.41 -17.27
C GLY A 167 -3.60 -15.23 -16.30
N LEU A 168 -2.41 -15.00 -16.81
CA LEU A 168 -1.18 -14.82 -16.01
C LEU A 168 -0.08 -14.13 -16.83
N ASN A 169 1.01 -13.83 -16.17
CA ASN A 169 2.28 -13.40 -16.78
C ASN A 169 3.45 -14.23 -16.23
N ALA A 170 4.69 -13.89 -16.61
CA ALA A 170 5.87 -14.66 -16.23
C ALA A 170 6.07 -14.75 -14.71
N SER A 171 6.04 -13.61 -14.00
CA SER A 171 6.25 -13.60 -12.56
C SER A 171 5.09 -14.21 -11.78
N GLN A 172 3.86 -14.04 -12.26
CA GLN A 172 2.68 -14.68 -11.68
C GLN A 172 2.72 -16.20 -11.83
N PHE A 173 3.19 -16.73 -12.97
CA PHE A 173 3.38 -18.17 -13.13
C PHE A 173 4.36 -18.72 -12.09
N GLN A 174 5.50 -18.08 -11.91
CA GLN A 174 6.48 -18.48 -10.89
C GLN A 174 5.90 -18.41 -9.48
N ALA A 175 5.09 -17.38 -9.20
CA ALA A 175 4.43 -17.23 -7.91
C ALA A 175 3.44 -18.38 -7.63
N ILE A 176 2.68 -18.82 -8.65
CA ILE A 176 1.77 -19.97 -8.54
C ILE A 176 2.57 -21.26 -8.28
N CYS A 177 3.63 -21.51 -9.04
CA CYS A 177 4.49 -22.68 -8.81
C CYS A 177 5.03 -22.70 -7.37
N ASN A 178 5.63 -21.59 -6.92
CA ASN A 178 6.16 -21.49 -5.55
C ASN A 178 5.09 -21.74 -4.48
N ALA A 179 3.88 -21.18 -4.68
CA ALA A 179 2.77 -21.32 -3.74
C ALA A 179 2.30 -22.78 -3.59
N LEU A 180 2.34 -23.54 -4.68
CA LEU A 180 1.88 -24.92 -4.69
C LEU A 180 2.97 -25.89 -4.25
N GLU A 181 4.23 -25.65 -4.60
CA GLU A 181 5.38 -26.52 -4.31
C GLU A 181 5.94 -26.34 -2.90
N SER A 182 5.70 -25.18 -2.26
CA SER A 182 6.33 -24.83 -1.00
C SER A 182 5.32 -24.61 0.12
N GLN A 183 5.67 -24.99 1.34
CA GLN A 183 4.84 -24.76 2.51
C GLN A 183 4.66 -23.26 2.80
N ILE A 184 5.68 -22.45 2.54
CA ILE A 184 5.68 -21.01 2.75
C ILE A 184 6.17 -20.37 1.47
N SER A 185 5.39 -19.48 0.89
CA SER A 185 5.76 -18.68 -0.27
C SER A 185 5.43 -17.21 -0.06
N ILE A 186 6.27 -16.33 -0.58
CA ILE A 186 6.12 -14.88 -0.47
C ILE A 186 5.94 -14.32 -1.87
N ILE A 187 4.92 -13.47 -2.04
CA ILE A 187 4.66 -12.75 -3.28
C ILE A 187 4.81 -11.27 -2.98
N GLU A 188 5.92 -10.68 -3.39
CA GLU A 188 6.10 -9.24 -3.36
C GLU A 188 5.44 -8.65 -4.60
N GLY A 189 4.34 -7.94 -4.39
CA GLY A 189 3.52 -7.38 -5.46
C GLY A 189 3.39 -5.87 -5.36
N PRO A 190 4.22 -5.10 -6.06
CA PRO A 190 4.00 -3.68 -6.25
C PRO A 190 2.59 -3.36 -6.75
N PRO A 191 2.10 -2.13 -6.56
CA PRO A 191 0.80 -1.73 -7.10
C PRO A 191 0.73 -1.96 -8.61
N GLY A 192 -0.40 -2.44 -9.12
CA GLY A 192 -0.61 -2.63 -10.56
C GLY A 192 0.05 -3.85 -11.19
N THR A 193 0.65 -4.77 -10.41
CA THR A 193 1.32 -5.98 -10.93
C THR A 193 0.46 -7.24 -10.91
N GLY A 194 -0.82 -7.13 -10.53
CA GLY A 194 -1.77 -8.24 -10.61
C GLY A 194 -1.75 -9.22 -9.44
N LYS A 195 -1.48 -8.78 -8.20
CA LYS A 195 -1.57 -9.58 -6.96
C LYS A 195 -2.84 -10.43 -6.91
N THR A 196 -3.99 -9.79 -7.10
CA THR A 196 -5.30 -10.47 -7.07
C THR A 196 -5.41 -11.57 -8.12
N GLN A 197 -4.82 -11.41 -9.30
CA GLN A 197 -4.82 -12.41 -10.36
C GLN A 197 -3.99 -13.64 -9.97
N SER A 198 -2.84 -13.45 -9.33
CA SER A 198 -2.06 -14.54 -8.75
C SER A 198 -2.85 -15.29 -7.68
N ILE A 199 -3.51 -14.58 -6.77
CA ILE A 199 -4.38 -15.17 -5.73
C ILE A 199 -5.47 -16.05 -6.36
N LEU A 200 -6.17 -15.54 -7.38
CA LEU A 200 -7.23 -16.28 -8.07
C LEU A 200 -6.71 -17.58 -8.71
N ASN A 201 -5.57 -17.55 -9.38
CA ASN A 201 -4.98 -18.73 -9.99
C ASN A 201 -4.47 -19.74 -8.93
N ILE A 202 -3.97 -19.27 -7.80
CA ILE A 202 -3.61 -20.16 -6.67
C ILE A 202 -4.86 -20.84 -6.11
N ILE A 203 -5.97 -20.10 -5.92
CA ILE A 203 -7.27 -20.66 -5.51
C ILE A 203 -7.72 -21.72 -6.52
N ALA A 204 -7.70 -21.42 -7.82
CA ALA A 204 -8.12 -22.35 -8.87
C ALA A 204 -7.33 -23.67 -8.84
N ASN A 205 -6.00 -23.59 -8.70
CA ASN A 205 -5.14 -24.77 -8.60
C ASN A 205 -5.38 -25.53 -7.29
N SER A 206 -5.59 -24.84 -6.18
CA SER A 206 -5.92 -25.50 -4.90
C SER A 206 -7.26 -26.26 -4.99
N LEU A 207 -8.29 -25.67 -5.60
CA LEU A 207 -9.58 -26.33 -5.85
C LEU A 207 -9.42 -27.54 -6.77
N PHE A 208 -8.62 -27.42 -7.84
CA PHE A 208 -8.34 -28.51 -8.77
C PHE A 208 -7.65 -29.69 -8.08
N LEU A 209 -6.78 -29.40 -7.11
CA LEU A 209 -6.12 -30.40 -6.25
C LEU A 209 -7.01 -30.90 -5.08
N GLY A 210 -8.25 -30.50 -5.02
CA GLY A 210 -9.19 -30.89 -3.95
C GLY A 210 -8.90 -30.27 -2.58
N LYS A 211 -8.15 -29.14 -2.53
CA LYS A 211 -7.69 -28.45 -1.33
C LYS A 211 -8.63 -27.29 -0.96
N ASN A 212 -8.74 -27.02 0.34
CA ASN A 212 -9.41 -25.83 0.85
C ASN A 212 -8.45 -24.65 1.03
N VAL A 213 -8.98 -23.42 0.89
CA VAL A 213 -8.20 -22.18 0.93
C VAL A 213 -8.89 -21.13 1.77
N ALA A 214 -8.20 -20.56 2.75
CA ALA A 214 -8.64 -19.34 3.41
C ALA A 214 -7.94 -18.12 2.80
N VAL A 215 -8.69 -17.08 2.46
CA VAL A 215 -8.19 -15.78 2.00
C VAL A 215 -8.47 -14.76 3.08
N VAL A 216 -7.44 -14.15 3.62
CA VAL A 216 -7.57 -13.19 4.72
C VAL A 216 -6.81 -11.90 4.44
N SER A 217 -7.31 -10.80 4.99
CA SER A 217 -6.65 -9.49 4.99
C SER A 217 -7.08 -8.70 6.22
N ASN A 218 -6.31 -7.70 6.62
CA ASN A 218 -6.75 -6.74 7.63
C ASN A 218 -7.82 -5.78 7.08
N ASN A 219 -7.86 -5.59 5.76
CA ASN A 219 -8.83 -4.75 5.06
C ASN A 219 -9.86 -5.61 4.30
N ASN A 220 -11.14 -5.46 4.65
CA ASN A 220 -12.23 -6.18 3.96
C ASN A 220 -12.28 -5.88 2.45
N ALA A 221 -11.93 -4.67 2.02
CA ALA A 221 -11.93 -4.31 0.61
C ALA A 221 -11.00 -5.19 -0.25
N ALA A 222 -9.89 -5.68 0.32
CA ALA A 222 -8.99 -6.59 -0.38
C ALA A 222 -9.64 -7.95 -0.62
N THR A 223 -10.24 -8.54 0.42
CA THR A 223 -10.97 -9.82 0.31
C THR A 223 -12.21 -9.71 -0.56
N ASP A 224 -12.95 -8.59 -0.50
CA ASP A 224 -14.11 -8.33 -1.36
C ASP A 224 -13.73 -8.22 -2.84
N ASN A 225 -12.57 -7.66 -3.17
CA ASN A 225 -12.07 -7.61 -4.54
C ASN A 225 -11.82 -9.01 -5.12
N VAL A 226 -11.22 -9.92 -4.33
CA VAL A 226 -11.05 -11.33 -4.74
C VAL A 226 -12.42 -12.01 -4.94
N PHE A 227 -13.34 -11.79 -4.00
CA PHE A 227 -14.70 -12.35 -4.07
C PHE A 227 -15.47 -11.88 -5.31
N MET A 228 -15.49 -10.56 -5.58
CA MET A 228 -16.17 -10.00 -6.77
C MET A 228 -15.60 -10.54 -8.08
N LYS A 229 -14.30 -10.84 -8.12
CA LYS A 229 -13.69 -11.47 -9.29
C LYS A 229 -14.11 -12.93 -9.45
N LEU A 230 -14.22 -13.71 -8.36
CA LEU A 230 -14.76 -15.07 -8.39
C LEU A 230 -16.24 -15.08 -8.82
N GLU A 231 -17.00 -14.06 -8.46
CA GLU A 231 -18.40 -13.87 -8.88
C GLU A 231 -18.55 -13.77 -10.39
N LYS A 232 -17.67 -13.04 -11.06
CA LYS A 232 -17.64 -12.93 -12.54
C LYS A 232 -17.48 -14.28 -13.25
N TYR A 233 -16.89 -15.27 -12.56
CA TYR A 233 -16.70 -16.61 -13.09
C TYR A 233 -17.72 -17.64 -12.53
N GLY A 234 -18.73 -17.19 -11.79
CA GLY A 234 -19.79 -18.05 -11.24
C GLY A 234 -19.31 -18.99 -10.10
N LEU A 235 -18.20 -18.67 -9.41
CA LEU A 235 -17.58 -19.53 -8.42
C LEU A 235 -17.98 -19.17 -6.96
N THR A 236 -18.91 -18.23 -6.77
CA THR A 236 -19.32 -17.78 -5.42
C THR A 236 -20.01 -18.87 -4.59
N TYR A 237 -20.62 -19.87 -5.23
CA TYR A 237 -21.22 -20.99 -4.52
C TYR A 237 -20.21 -21.83 -3.73
N LEU A 238 -18.90 -21.70 -4.02
CA LEU A 238 -17.80 -22.33 -3.29
C LEU A 238 -17.27 -21.47 -2.13
N CYS A 239 -17.80 -20.25 -1.97
CA CYS A 239 -17.27 -19.25 -1.06
C CYS A 239 -18.10 -19.11 0.22
N ALA A 240 -17.44 -18.99 1.36
CA ALA A 240 -18.09 -18.58 2.61
C ALA A 240 -17.39 -17.34 3.18
N LYS A 241 -18.13 -16.24 3.38
CA LYS A 241 -17.64 -15.03 4.05
C LYS A 241 -17.88 -15.18 5.55
N LEU A 242 -16.80 -15.40 6.28
CA LEU A 242 -16.86 -15.61 7.73
C LEU A 242 -16.13 -14.53 8.50
N GLY A 243 -15.81 -14.16 9.43
CA GLY A 243 -14.92 -13.12 9.99
C GLY A 243 -15.65 -12.29 11.04
N LYS A 244 -16.71 -11.62 10.68
CA LYS A 244 -17.59 -10.91 11.61
C LYS A 244 -18.80 -11.78 11.95
N LYS A 245 -19.32 -11.65 13.17
CA LYS A 245 -20.53 -12.40 13.59
C LYS A 245 -21.71 -12.17 12.65
N ASP A 246 -21.88 -10.94 12.16
CA ASP A 246 -22.95 -10.61 11.22
C ASP A 246 -22.76 -11.30 9.87
N ASN A 247 -21.53 -11.39 9.37
CA ASN A 247 -21.23 -12.11 8.12
C ASN A 247 -21.53 -13.62 8.27
N ILE A 248 -21.15 -14.21 9.42
CA ILE A 248 -21.44 -15.61 9.71
C ILE A 248 -22.96 -15.85 9.73
N LYS A 249 -23.71 -15.00 10.44
CA LYS A 249 -25.18 -15.10 10.49
C LYS A 249 -25.80 -14.95 9.11
N GLN A 250 -25.40 -13.94 8.37
CA GLN A 250 -25.89 -13.69 7.02
C GLN A 250 -25.57 -14.85 6.08
N PHE A 251 -24.33 -15.38 6.13
CA PHE A 251 -23.94 -16.53 5.33
C PHE A 251 -24.81 -17.75 5.68
N LEU A 252 -24.95 -18.08 6.97
CA LEU A 252 -25.74 -19.26 7.44
C LEU A 252 -27.23 -19.16 7.08
N GLN A 253 -27.81 -17.95 7.03
CA GLN A 253 -29.18 -17.71 6.61
C GLN A 253 -29.39 -17.82 5.09
N ASN A 254 -28.37 -17.53 4.30
CA ASN A 254 -28.45 -17.46 2.84
C ASN A 254 -27.83 -18.68 2.13
N GLN A 255 -27.61 -19.79 2.83
CA GLN A 255 -27.10 -21.02 2.23
C GLN A 255 -28.10 -21.57 1.17
N SER A 256 -27.58 -21.99 0.03
CA SER A 256 -28.38 -22.65 -1.00
C SER A 256 -28.57 -24.13 -0.73
N HIS A 257 -29.76 -24.65 -0.94
CA HIS A 257 -30.08 -26.09 -0.87
C HIS A 257 -29.70 -26.84 -2.15
N THR A 258 -29.34 -26.11 -3.20
CA THR A 258 -29.04 -26.68 -4.51
C THR A 258 -27.68 -26.25 -5.00
N TYR A 259 -27.09 -27.06 -5.85
CA TYR A 259 -25.89 -26.69 -6.59
C TYR A 259 -26.27 -25.94 -7.87
N PRO A 260 -25.35 -25.14 -8.45
CA PRO A 260 -25.57 -24.57 -9.77
C PRO A 260 -25.60 -25.66 -10.85
N ASP A 261 -26.15 -25.33 -12.00
CA ASP A 261 -26.10 -26.21 -13.17
C ASP A 261 -24.66 -26.33 -13.66
N PHE A 262 -24.16 -27.55 -13.72
CA PHE A 262 -22.83 -27.84 -14.23
C PHE A 262 -22.87 -28.11 -15.74
N ALA A 263 -21.80 -27.64 -16.43
CA ALA A 263 -21.62 -27.94 -17.86
C ALA A 263 -21.60 -29.46 -18.13
N GLN A 264 -21.82 -29.85 -19.40
CA GLN A 264 -21.75 -31.25 -19.78
C GLN A 264 -20.40 -31.89 -19.50
N SER A 265 -20.42 -33.15 -19.07
CA SER A 265 -19.21 -33.94 -18.80
C SER A 265 -18.33 -34.08 -20.04
N ILE A 266 -17.04 -33.89 -19.84
CA ILE A 266 -16.05 -34.24 -20.86
C ILE A 266 -15.54 -35.69 -20.65
N THR A 267 -15.16 -36.37 -21.73
CA THR A 267 -14.60 -37.73 -21.66
C THR A 267 -13.23 -37.74 -20.95
N GLN A 268 -12.85 -38.89 -20.39
CA GLN A 268 -11.53 -39.03 -19.78
C GLN A 268 -10.40 -38.79 -20.77
N GLU A 269 -10.52 -39.26 -22.00
CA GLU A 269 -9.55 -39.02 -23.08
C GLU A 269 -9.36 -37.52 -23.36
N ARG A 270 -10.46 -36.73 -23.33
CA ARG A 270 -10.40 -35.29 -23.52
C ARG A 270 -9.77 -34.57 -22.33
N LYS A 271 -9.97 -35.06 -21.08
CA LYS A 271 -9.27 -34.54 -19.89
C LYS A 271 -7.76 -34.75 -20.00
N ASP A 272 -7.35 -35.95 -20.39
CA ASP A 272 -5.92 -36.29 -20.56
C ASP A 272 -5.29 -35.44 -21.66
N THR A 273 -6.02 -35.25 -22.77
CA THR A 273 -5.61 -34.38 -23.89
C THR A 273 -5.42 -32.92 -23.39
N PHE A 274 -6.39 -32.36 -22.66
CA PHE A 274 -6.26 -31.01 -22.11
C PHE A 274 -5.13 -30.87 -21.09
N SER A 275 -4.96 -31.88 -20.22
CA SER A 275 -3.86 -31.90 -19.25
C SER A 275 -2.49 -31.87 -19.92
N GLN A 276 -2.30 -32.65 -20.98
CA GLN A 276 -1.06 -32.65 -21.78
C GLN A 276 -0.90 -31.33 -22.56
N ALA A 277 -2.00 -30.84 -23.15
CA ALA A 277 -1.98 -29.57 -23.88
C ALA A 277 -1.60 -28.40 -22.96
N ILE A 278 -2.16 -28.31 -21.77
CA ILE A 278 -1.82 -27.25 -20.78
C ILE A 278 -0.34 -27.29 -20.43
N LYS A 279 0.26 -28.47 -20.21
CA LYS A 279 1.70 -28.56 -19.94
C LYS A 279 2.54 -27.98 -21.09
N LYS A 280 2.16 -28.26 -22.35
CA LYS A 280 2.84 -27.73 -23.53
C LYS A 280 2.60 -26.23 -23.69
N LEU A 281 1.35 -25.79 -23.53
CA LEU A 281 0.97 -24.37 -23.64
C LEU A 281 1.64 -23.50 -22.55
N ASN A 282 1.81 -24.01 -21.34
CA ASN A 282 2.58 -23.31 -20.30
C ASN A 282 4.02 -23.01 -20.74
N ILE A 283 4.69 -23.94 -21.40
CA ILE A 283 6.06 -23.72 -21.93
C ILE A 283 6.06 -22.66 -23.03
N GLN A 284 5.09 -22.72 -23.97
CA GLN A 284 4.95 -21.74 -25.05
C GLN A 284 4.57 -20.35 -24.51
N ALA A 285 3.71 -20.28 -23.49
CA ALA A 285 3.35 -19.03 -22.83
C ALA A 285 4.58 -18.36 -22.17
N GLN A 286 5.52 -19.13 -21.59
CA GLN A 286 6.76 -18.56 -21.05
C GLN A 286 7.62 -17.89 -22.14
N GLU A 287 7.64 -18.41 -23.36
CA GLU A 287 8.34 -17.76 -24.47
C GLU A 287 7.66 -16.42 -24.83
N ILE A 288 6.33 -16.40 -24.91
CA ILE A 288 5.55 -15.18 -25.16
C ILE A 288 5.82 -14.13 -24.08
N PHE A 289 5.76 -14.50 -22.81
CA PHE A 289 6.00 -13.58 -21.69
C PHE A 289 7.44 -13.04 -21.68
N THR A 290 8.41 -13.90 -21.96
CA THR A 290 9.82 -13.49 -22.05
C THR A 290 10.01 -12.43 -23.14
N LEU A 291 9.38 -12.61 -24.28
CA LEU A 291 9.43 -11.67 -25.39
C LEU A 291 8.66 -10.38 -25.09
N GLN A 292 7.48 -10.46 -24.48
CA GLN A 292 6.73 -9.29 -24.01
C GLN A 292 7.55 -8.45 -23.03
N ASN A 293 8.21 -9.09 -22.07
CA ASN A 293 9.06 -8.43 -21.10
C ASN A 293 10.30 -7.79 -21.74
N ALA A 294 10.90 -8.46 -22.74
CA ALA A 294 12.00 -7.90 -23.52
C ALA A 294 11.58 -6.64 -24.29
N ILE A 295 10.45 -6.69 -25.00
CA ILE A 295 9.88 -5.56 -25.71
C ILE A 295 9.60 -4.37 -24.77
N ALA A 296 9.00 -4.61 -23.61
CA ALA A 296 8.68 -3.56 -22.64
C ALA A 296 9.95 -2.90 -22.09
N LYS A 297 10.97 -3.69 -21.75
CA LYS A 297 12.29 -3.17 -21.33
C LYS A 297 12.94 -2.35 -22.44
N GLN A 298 12.87 -2.82 -23.67
CA GLN A 298 13.43 -2.11 -24.84
C GLN A 298 12.69 -0.79 -25.08
N LYS A 299 11.35 -0.75 -24.96
CA LYS A 299 10.56 0.50 -25.02
C LYS A 299 10.99 1.49 -23.95
N THR A 300 11.16 1.04 -22.71
CA THR A 300 11.62 1.90 -21.59
C THR A 300 13.02 2.44 -21.85
N MET A 301 13.93 1.60 -22.34
CA MET A 301 15.30 2.01 -22.70
C MET A 301 15.30 3.01 -23.87
N LEU A 302 14.50 2.78 -24.89
CA LEU A 302 14.37 3.69 -26.04
C LEU A 302 13.88 5.07 -25.59
N SER A 303 12.81 5.11 -24.79
CA SER A 303 12.27 6.38 -24.26
C SER A 303 13.31 7.13 -23.40
N ALA A 304 14.11 6.42 -22.62
CA ALA A 304 15.20 7.03 -21.83
C ALA A 304 16.28 7.63 -22.74
N LEU A 305 16.72 6.87 -23.77
CA LEU A 305 17.71 7.35 -24.75
C LEU A 305 17.22 8.57 -25.54
N GLU A 306 15.95 8.56 -25.95
CA GLU A 306 15.33 9.68 -26.66
C GLU A 306 15.25 10.93 -25.78
N LEU A 307 14.94 10.78 -24.52
CA LEU A 307 14.90 11.87 -23.54
C LEU A 307 16.32 12.44 -23.28
N GLU A 308 17.31 11.57 -23.06
CA GLU A 308 18.70 11.96 -22.90
C GLU A 308 19.21 12.71 -24.13
N PHE A 309 18.92 12.18 -25.32
CA PHE A 309 19.29 12.82 -26.58
C PHE A 309 18.62 14.18 -26.76
N HIS A 310 17.35 14.31 -26.37
CA HIS A 310 16.67 15.60 -26.38
C HIS A 310 17.36 16.63 -25.47
N HIS A 311 17.72 16.26 -24.23
CA HIS A 311 18.45 17.15 -23.33
C HIS A 311 19.83 17.53 -23.89
N PHE A 312 20.57 16.56 -24.46
CA PHE A 312 21.84 16.79 -25.09
C PHE A 312 21.72 17.82 -26.23
N THR A 313 20.73 17.68 -27.11
CA THR A 313 20.52 18.60 -28.25
C THR A 313 20.09 20.00 -27.84
N MET A 314 19.34 20.13 -26.71
CA MET A 314 18.93 21.42 -26.17
C MET A 314 20.06 22.20 -25.49
N GLN A 315 21.05 21.52 -24.92
CA GLN A 315 22.18 22.15 -24.25
C GLN A 315 23.29 22.58 -25.22
N GLU A 316 23.40 21.91 -26.37
CA GLU A 316 24.52 22.09 -27.30
C GLU A 316 24.03 22.69 -28.63
N ASN A 317 24.59 23.84 -28.98
CA ASN A 317 24.40 24.45 -30.31
C ASN A 317 25.23 23.69 -31.37
N LEU A 318 24.86 22.45 -31.64
CA LEU A 318 25.60 21.57 -32.55
C LEU A 318 25.42 21.99 -34.01
N THR A 319 26.48 22.43 -34.65
CA THR A 319 26.53 22.57 -36.10
C THR A 319 26.99 21.24 -36.71
N ILE A 320 26.02 20.43 -37.20
CA ILE A 320 26.31 19.12 -37.81
C ILE A 320 27.10 19.34 -39.13
N ARG A 321 28.30 18.76 -39.22
CA ARG A 321 29.16 18.87 -40.42
C ARG A 321 29.07 17.62 -41.31
N PRO A 322 29.29 17.71 -42.64
CA PRO A 322 29.12 16.58 -43.57
C PRO A 322 29.92 15.30 -43.24
N HIS A 323 31.06 15.44 -42.57
CA HIS A 323 31.91 14.30 -42.15
C HIS A 323 31.30 13.44 -41.04
N PHE A 324 30.23 13.90 -40.39
CA PHE A 324 29.46 13.21 -39.38
C PHE A 324 28.78 11.94 -39.92
N LEU A 325 28.37 11.91 -41.20
CA LEU A 325 27.67 10.76 -41.81
C LEU A 325 28.45 9.44 -41.72
N THR A 326 29.80 9.51 -41.69
CA THR A 326 30.64 8.30 -41.56
C THR A 326 30.59 7.71 -40.13
N LEU A 327 30.28 8.53 -39.12
CA LEU A 327 30.14 8.06 -37.75
C LEU A 327 28.83 7.26 -37.56
N LEU A 328 27.75 7.64 -38.27
CA LEU A 328 26.44 6.96 -38.16
C LEU A 328 26.46 5.52 -38.73
N GLN A 329 27.52 5.12 -39.44
CA GLN A 329 27.69 3.74 -39.92
C GLN A 329 28.44 2.84 -38.93
N LYS A 330 28.81 3.36 -37.76
CA LYS A 330 29.60 2.63 -36.74
C LYS A 330 28.72 2.16 -35.60
N ASP A 331 29.11 1.02 -35.04
CA ASP A 331 28.43 0.46 -33.86
C ASP A 331 28.48 1.43 -32.66
N SER A 332 27.35 1.55 -31.93
CA SER A 332 27.22 2.48 -30.78
C SER A 332 28.25 2.21 -29.68
N THR A 333 28.59 0.94 -29.43
CA THR A 333 29.61 0.56 -28.45
C THR A 333 31.02 1.07 -28.84
N LEU A 334 31.33 1.02 -30.14
CA LEU A 334 32.59 1.54 -30.66
C LEU A 334 32.65 3.06 -30.55
N LEU A 335 31.55 3.73 -30.85
CA LEU A 335 31.44 5.20 -30.72
C LEU A 335 31.64 5.64 -29.27
N LEU A 336 30.98 4.99 -28.32
CA LEU A 336 31.13 5.31 -26.90
C LEU A 336 32.57 5.04 -26.39
N LYS A 337 33.17 3.88 -26.72
CA LYS A 337 34.56 3.57 -26.38
C LYS A 337 35.54 4.60 -26.96
N THR A 338 35.27 5.08 -28.17
CA THR A 338 36.09 6.09 -28.83
C THR A 338 35.95 7.46 -28.15
N LYS A 339 34.73 7.86 -27.80
CA LYS A 339 34.46 9.06 -26.99
C LYS A 339 35.27 9.04 -25.71
N ILE A 340 35.11 7.98 -24.90
CA ILE A 340 35.86 7.83 -23.63
C ILE A 340 37.38 7.85 -23.83
N ALA A 341 37.87 7.22 -24.89
CA ALA A 341 39.30 7.22 -25.20
C ALA A 341 39.81 8.65 -25.55
N LEU A 342 39.03 9.44 -26.31
CA LEU A 342 39.38 10.84 -26.66
C LEU A 342 39.35 11.76 -25.43
N GLU A 343 38.38 11.59 -24.54
CA GLU A 343 38.28 12.36 -23.29
C GLU A 343 39.46 12.10 -22.34
N ASN A 344 39.89 10.85 -22.22
CA ASN A 344 40.96 10.46 -21.31
C ASN A 344 42.38 10.56 -21.88
N THR A 345 42.53 10.91 -23.17
CA THR A 345 43.84 11.02 -23.79
C THR A 345 44.30 12.48 -23.91
N PRO A 346 45.27 12.95 -23.13
CA PRO A 346 45.78 14.33 -23.22
C PRO A 346 46.38 14.62 -24.59
N LYS A 347 46.24 15.87 -25.06
CA LYS A 347 46.84 16.33 -26.34
C LYS A 347 48.35 16.09 -26.35
N GLY A 348 48.85 15.41 -27.38
CA GLY A 348 50.24 15.09 -27.56
C GLY A 348 50.45 13.86 -28.44
N TRP A 349 51.63 13.22 -28.35
CA TRP A 349 51.96 12.03 -29.13
C TRP A 349 50.97 10.88 -28.98
N ARG A 350 50.42 10.62 -27.80
CA ARG A 350 49.42 9.59 -27.56
C ARG A 350 48.08 9.91 -28.26
N TYR A 351 47.65 11.16 -28.24
CA TYR A 351 46.48 11.63 -28.98
C TYR A 351 46.66 11.43 -30.49
N PHE A 352 47.82 11.82 -31.02
CA PHE A 352 48.15 11.62 -32.43
C PHE A 352 48.08 10.15 -32.84
N LEU A 353 48.67 9.24 -32.05
CA LEU A 353 48.60 7.80 -32.31
C LEU A 353 47.15 7.31 -32.24
N LEU A 354 46.33 7.78 -31.29
CA LEU A 354 44.92 7.45 -31.20
C LEU A 354 44.18 7.90 -32.47
N VAL A 355 44.36 9.13 -32.90
CA VAL A 355 43.76 9.67 -34.14
C VAL A 355 44.22 8.85 -35.37
N CYS A 356 45.49 8.50 -35.50
CA CYS A 356 45.96 7.62 -36.57
C CYS A 356 45.28 6.24 -36.54
N LYS A 357 45.13 5.66 -35.38
CA LYS A 357 44.40 4.38 -35.21
C LYS A 357 42.94 4.51 -35.63
N LEU A 358 42.24 5.56 -35.18
CA LEU A 358 40.86 5.81 -35.52
C LEU A 358 40.66 6.02 -37.02
N PHE A 359 41.53 6.79 -37.63
CA PHE A 359 41.46 7.11 -39.04
C PHE A 359 41.87 5.94 -39.95
N LEU A 360 43.07 5.33 -39.71
CA LEU A 360 43.63 4.30 -40.61
C LEU A 360 43.04 2.91 -40.38
N ILE A 361 42.81 2.51 -39.13
CA ILE A 361 42.34 1.14 -38.79
C ILE A 361 40.82 1.09 -38.73
N GLN A 362 40.22 2.06 -38.05
CA GLN A 362 38.77 2.02 -37.83
C GLN A 362 37.98 2.79 -38.87
N ARG A 363 38.67 3.54 -39.77
CA ARG A 363 38.08 4.38 -40.83
C ARG A 363 36.98 5.31 -40.24
N ILE A 364 37.32 5.99 -39.15
CA ILE A 364 36.43 6.93 -38.47
C ILE A 364 36.94 8.35 -38.76
N GLY A 365 36.05 9.18 -39.31
CA GLY A 365 36.37 10.57 -39.64
C GLY A 365 37.34 10.73 -40.78
N ASN A 366 37.81 11.97 -40.98
CA ASN A 366 38.90 12.30 -41.90
C ASN A 366 39.88 13.29 -41.28
N PHE A 367 40.94 13.64 -41.94
CA PHE A 367 42.00 14.53 -41.40
C PHE A 367 41.45 15.94 -41.02
N THR A 368 40.44 16.43 -41.73
CA THR A 368 39.78 17.71 -41.42
C THR A 368 38.91 17.65 -40.20
N PHE A 369 38.25 16.52 -39.92
CA PHE A 369 37.47 16.27 -38.72
C PHE A 369 38.33 16.34 -37.46
N TYR A 370 39.50 15.70 -37.45
CA TYR A 370 40.39 15.69 -36.27
C TYR A 370 41.18 17.03 -36.07
N LYS A 371 41.06 18.00 -36.99
CA LYS A 371 41.53 19.39 -36.79
C LYS A 371 40.57 20.26 -35.96
N LEU A 372 39.33 19.79 -35.76
CA LEU A 372 38.34 20.50 -34.94
C LEU A 372 38.79 20.60 -33.48
N PRO A 373 38.24 21.53 -32.70
CA PRO A 373 38.38 21.52 -31.25
C PRO A 373 37.99 20.15 -30.69
N LEU A 374 38.71 19.66 -29.67
CA LEU A 374 38.45 18.35 -29.10
C LEU A 374 37.03 18.21 -28.57
N GLN A 375 36.47 19.27 -28.02
CA GLN A 375 35.10 19.30 -27.52
C GLN A 375 34.10 19.08 -28.65
N ASP A 376 34.27 19.70 -29.81
CA ASP A 376 33.39 19.49 -30.97
C ASP A 376 33.47 18.05 -31.47
N ILE A 377 34.68 17.46 -31.47
CA ILE A 377 34.86 16.05 -31.84
C ILE A 377 34.10 15.14 -30.89
N ILE A 378 34.25 15.34 -29.59
CA ILE A 378 33.54 14.55 -28.53
C ILE A 378 32.02 14.65 -28.69
N GLN A 379 31.52 15.87 -28.92
CA GLN A 379 30.07 16.10 -29.16
C GLN A 379 29.55 15.36 -30.37
N HIS A 380 30.32 15.30 -31.48
CA HIS A 380 29.92 14.55 -32.65
C HIS A 380 29.88 13.04 -32.42
N PHE A 381 30.82 12.51 -31.60
CA PHE A 381 30.79 11.10 -31.20
C PHE A 381 29.58 10.79 -30.30
N GLU A 382 29.26 11.70 -29.40
CA GLU A 382 28.12 11.58 -28.49
C GLU A 382 26.78 11.62 -29.24
N TYR A 383 26.63 12.57 -30.14
CA TYR A 383 25.48 12.66 -31.02
C TYR A 383 25.32 11.37 -31.87
N ALA A 384 26.41 10.89 -32.48
CA ALA A 384 26.39 9.65 -33.26
C ALA A 384 26.05 8.45 -32.42
N TYR A 385 26.55 8.40 -31.19
CA TYR A 385 26.20 7.35 -30.22
C TYR A 385 24.69 7.30 -29.95
N TYR A 386 24.07 8.44 -29.62
CA TYR A 386 22.63 8.48 -29.39
C TYR A 386 21.84 8.09 -30.62
N MET A 387 22.14 8.66 -31.76
CA MET A 387 21.45 8.35 -33.01
C MET A 387 21.52 6.87 -33.36
N GLN A 388 22.72 6.27 -33.24
CA GLN A 388 22.91 4.84 -33.56
C GLN A 388 22.27 3.93 -32.51
N SER A 389 22.35 4.29 -31.23
CA SER A 389 21.71 3.54 -30.16
C SER A 389 20.19 3.53 -30.30
N ILE A 390 19.59 4.69 -30.59
CA ILE A 390 18.16 4.83 -30.87
C ILE A 390 17.74 4.02 -32.11
N ALA A 391 18.52 4.11 -33.19
CA ALA A 391 18.23 3.34 -34.41
C ALA A 391 18.27 1.83 -34.19
N THR A 392 19.31 1.34 -33.50
CA THR A 392 19.46 -0.09 -33.14
C THR A 392 18.33 -0.55 -32.20
N ALA A 393 17.99 0.29 -31.20
CA ALA A 393 16.90 -0.03 -30.27
C ALA A 393 15.55 -0.15 -30.99
N ARG A 394 15.26 0.74 -31.97
CA ARG A 394 14.06 0.69 -32.80
C ARG A 394 14.02 -0.53 -33.71
N GLU A 395 15.16 -0.92 -34.28
CA GLU A 395 15.27 -2.12 -35.13
C GLU A 395 14.96 -3.39 -34.31
N ILE A 396 15.62 -3.56 -33.15
CA ILE A 396 15.36 -4.67 -32.24
C ILE A 396 13.87 -4.69 -31.83
N LEU A 397 13.33 -3.55 -31.45
CA LEU A 397 11.91 -3.43 -31.04
C LEU A 397 10.97 -3.86 -32.19
N THR A 398 11.26 -3.42 -33.42
CA THR A 398 10.46 -3.77 -34.61
C THR A 398 10.53 -5.27 -34.91
N HIS A 399 11.72 -5.87 -34.79
CA HIS A 399 11.93 -7.31 -35.00
C HIS A 399 11.15 -8.12 -33.93
N ASP A 400 11.33 -7.79 -32.67
CA ASP A 400 10.71 -8.53 -31.57
C ASP A 400 9.19 -8.35 -31.54
N THR A 401 8.68 -7.17 -31.89
CA THR A 401 7.24 -6.94 -32.02
C THR A 401 6.62 -7.82 -33.11
N LYS A 402 7.25 -7.93 -34.29
CA LYS A 402 6.78 -8.84 -35.36
C LYS A 402 6.80 -10.31 -34.92
N ARG A 403 7.85 -10.71 -34.19
CA ARG A 403 7.92 -12.06 -33.62
C ARG A 403 6.80 -12.33 -32.62
N LEU A 404 6.50 -11.35 -31.78
CA LEU A 404 5.40 -11.45 -30.82
C LEU A 404 4.02 -11.54 -31.51
N GLU A 405 3.80 -10.79 -32.59
CA GLU A 405 2.57 -10.87 -33.38
C GLU A 405 2.36 -12.29 -33.95
N ILE A 406 3.42 -12.89 -34.50
CA ILE A 406 3.36 -14.28 -35.00
C ILE A 406 3.01 -15.27 -33.90
N LEU A 407 3.57 -15.09 -32.70
CA LEU A 407 3.27 -15.96 -31.54
C LEU A 407 1.85 -15.73 -30.99
N ARG A 408 1.31 -14.51 -31.08
CA ARG A 408 -0.08 -14.21 -30.69
C ARG A 408 -1.10 -14.85 -31.65
N ASP A 409 -0.80 -14.93 -32.94
CA ASP A 409 -1.67 -15.59 -33.92
C ASP A 409 -1.92 -17.07 -33.60
N THR A 410 -1.07 -17.70 -32.74
CA THR A 410 -1.28 -19.07 -32.28
C THR A 410 -2.36 -19.22 -31.22
N GLN A 411 -2.89 -18.13 -30.68
CA GLN A 411 -3.89 -18.08 -29.59
C GLN A 411 -3.49 -18.94 -28.36
N THR A 412 -2.18 -19.02 -28.11
CA THR A 412 -1.62 -19.87 -27.03
C THR A 412 -2.18 -19.51 -25.66
N LEU A 413 -2.29 -18.21 -25.36
CA LEU A 413 -2.77 -17.73 -24.05
C LEU A 413 -4.27 -17.94 -23.88
N GLU A 414 -5.03 -17.73 -24.92
CA GLU A 414 -6.47 -17.96 -24.99
C GLU A 414 -6.81 -19.45 -24.78
N HIS A 415 -6.15 -20.33 -25.51
CA HIS A 415 -6.31 -21.78 -25.36
C HIS A 415 -5.85 -22.27 -23.98
N LEU A 416 -4.76 -21.72 -23.43
CA LEU A 416 -4.31 -22.04 -22.07
C LEU A 416 -5.37 -21.69 -21.04
N GLN A 417 -5.98 -20.51 -21.15
CA GLN A 417 -7.03 -20.04 -20.26
C GLN A 417 -8.31 -20.90 -20.41
N GLU A 418 -8.75 -21.16 -21.63
CA GLU A 418 -9.94 -21.96 -21.93
C GLU A 418 -9.81 -23.40 -21.41
N TYR A 419 -8.70 -24.07 -21.72
CA TYR A 419 -8.50 -25.46 -21.27
C TYR A 419 -8.33 -25.56 -19.76
N SER A 420 -7.68 -24.58 -19.14
CA SER A 420 -7.56 -24.47 -17.68
C SER A 420 -8.92 -24.31 -17.02
N LEU A 421 -9.77 -23.43 -17.56
CA LEU A 421 -11.12 -23.20 -17.04
C LEU A 421 -11.99 -24.46 -17.21
N THR A 422 -11.91 -25.09 -18.37
CA THR A 422 -12.65 -26.33 -18.66
C THR A 422 -12.28 -27.45 -17.72
N LEU A 423 -10.98 -27.68 -17.45
CA LEU A 423 -10.54 -28.69 -16.49
C LEU A 423 -10.95 -28.36 -15.06
N LEU A 424 -10.88 -27.10 -14.65
CA LEU A 424 -11.35 -26.67 -13.35
C LEU A 424 -12.86 -26.94 -13.18
N GLN A 425 -13.68 -26.52 -14.14
CA GLN A 425 -15.12 -26.73 -14.14
C GLN A 425 -15.48 -28.22 -14.09
N GLU A 426 -14.77 -29.07 -14.85
CA GLU A 426 -14.97 -30.49 -14.84
C GLU A 426 -14.59 -31.13 -13.49
N SER A 427 -13.51 -30.70 -12.85
CA SER A 427 -13.15 -31.17 -11.50
C SER A 427 -14.22 -30.82 -10.47
N LEU A 428 -14.79 -29.61 -10.56
CA LEU A 428 -15.90 -29.17 -9.70
C LEU A 428 -17.19 -29.94 -9.99
N ARG A 429 -17.47 -30.22 -11.27
CA ARG A 429 -18.60 -31.05 -11.67
C ARG A 429 -18.49 -32.47 -11.10
N ILE A 430 -17.32 -33.10 -11.15
CA ILE A 430 -17.09 -34.42 -10.56
C ILE A 430 -17.33 -34.39 -9.06
N ARG A 431 -16.87 -33.35 -8.39
CA ARG A 431 -16.97 -33.24 -6.94
C ARG A 431 -18.40 -32.95 -6.46
N TYR A 432 -19.14 -32.09 -7.17
CA TYR A 432 -20.45 -31.59 -6.71
C TYR A 432 -21.62 -31.96 -7.62
N GLY A 433 -21.42 -32.25 -8.90
CA GLY A 433 -22.48 -32.41 -9.88
C GLY A 433 -23.28 -33.71 -9.79
N THR A 434 -22.85 -34.66 -8.96
CA THR A 434 -23.61 -35.90 -8.68
C THR A 434 -24.56 -35.78 -7.47
N HIS A 435 -24.43 -34.69 -6.70
CA HIS A 435 -25.23 -34.46 -5.51
C HIS A 435 -26.54 -33.76 -5.83
N THR A 436 -27.66 -34.30 -5.37
CA THR A 436 -28.99 -33.74 -5.63
C THR A 436 -29.38 -32.64 -4.64
N GLN A 437 -28.86 -32.70 -3.42
CA GLN A 437 -29.11 -31.73 -2.37
C GLN A 437 -27.79 -31.32 -1.70
N ARG A 438 -27.71 -30.06 -1.36
CA ARG A 438 -26.58 -29.47 -0.68
C ARG A 438 -26.82 -29.48 0.83
N PRO A 439 -25.86 -29.94 1.67
CA PRO A 439 -26.00 -29.89 3.12
C PRO A 439 -26.05 -28.44 3.61
N ILE A 440 -26.89 -28.23 4.66
CA ILE A 440 -27.00 -26.93 5.33
C ILE A 440 -26.28 -27.02 6.68
N PHE A 441 -25.51 -26.06 6.99
CA PHE A 441 -24.69 -26.03 8.19
C PHE A 441 -25.20 -25.00 9.20
N SER A 442 -25.00 -25.29 10.47
CA SER A 442 -25.23 -24.39 11.60
C SER A 442 -23.92 -23.81 12.14
N GLU A 443 -24.01 -22.83 13.02
CA GLU A 443 -22.82 -22.27 13.69
C GLU A 443 -22.05 -23.33 14.50
N LYS A 444 -22.76 -24.33 15.04
CA LYS A 444 -22.13 -25.44 15.75
C LYS A 444 -21.30 -26.33 14.82
N ASP A 445 -21.74 -26.51 13.57
CA ASP A 445 -21.06 -27.36 12.60
C ASP A 445 -19.71 -26.76 12.17
N LEU A 446 -19.61 -25.44 12.15
CA LEU A 446 -18.31 -24.77 11.91
C LEU A 446 -17.26 -25.17 12.96
N LEU A 447 -17.67 -25.45 14.18
CA LEU A 447 -16.78 -25.84 15.27
C LEU A 447 -16.52 -27.34 15.36
N THR A 448 -17.51 -28.19 15.00
CA THR A 448 -17.45 -29.64 15.18
C THR A 448 -17.24 -30.42 13.88
N ASN A 449 -17.67 -29.88 12.72
CA ASN A 449 -17.68 -30.54 11.42
C ASN A 449 -16.96 -29.68 10.36
N ALA A 450 -15.88 -29.01 10.77
CA ALA A 450 -15.16 -28.04 9.93
C ALA A 450 -14.65 -28.62 8.59
N GLU A 451 -14.23 -29.89 8.59
CA GLU A 451 -13.77 -30.57 7.37
C GLU A 451 -14.93 -30.70 6.36
N GLN A 452 -16.07 -31.23 6.78
CA GLN A 452 -17.25 -31.36 5.92
C GLN A 452 -17.76 -30.00 5.42
N PHE A 453 -17.70 -28.96 6.27
CA PHE A 453 -18.03 -27.59 5.85
C PHE A 453 -17.08 -27.09 4.76
N CYS A 454 -15.77 -27.27 4.92
CA CYS A 454 -14.76 -26.87 3.94
C CYS A 454 -14.76 -27.75 2.69
N ASP A 455 -15.32 -28.96 2.74
CA ASP A 455 -15.58 -29.76 1.55
C ASP A 455 -16.66 -29.15 0.67
N GLU A 456 -17.69 -28.53 1.27
CA GLU A 456 -18.78 -27.85 0.57
C GLU A 456 -18.46 -26.40 0.20
N TYR A 457 -17.73 -25.70 1.06
CA TYR A 457 -17.31 -24.32 0.89
C TYR A 457 -15.78 -24.23 1.00
N PRO A 458 -15.04 -24.65 -0.05
CA PRO A 458 -13.56 -24.73 0.01
C PRO A 458 -12.86 -23.38 0.00
N ILE A 459 -13.55 -22.26 -0.24
CA ILE A 459 -12.98 -20.92 -0.23
C ILE A 459 -13.57 -20.13 0.94
N ILE A 460 -12.73 -19.83 1.92
CA ILE A 460 -13.15 -19.10 3.12
C ILE A 460 -12.58 -17.69 3.09
N PHE A 461 -13.44 -16.67 3.22
CA PHE A 461 -13.04 -15.28 3.38
C PHE A 461 -13.20 -14.82 4.81
N SER A 462 -12.16 -14.22 5.37
CA SER A 462 -12.15 -13.72 6.74
C SER A 462 -11.18 -12.54 6.89
N THR A 463 -11.15 -11.94 8.09
CA THR A 463 -10.07 -11.05 8.47
C THR A 463 -8.94 -11.84 9.14
N THR A 464 -7.71 -11.34 9.05
CA THR A 464 -6.53 -12.00 9.60
C THR A 464 -6.67 -12.31 11.10
N HIS A 465 -7.28 -11.43 11.87
CA HIS A 465 -7.49 -11.60 13.31
C HIS A 465 -8.68 -12.52 13.66
N ALA A 466 -9.64 -12.72 12.76
CA ALA A 466 -10.85 -13.51 13.04
C ALA A 466 -10.74 -14.97 12.60
N ILE A 467 -9.87 -15.30 11.65
CA ILE A 467 -9.80 -16.63 11.02
C ILE A 467 -9.66 -17.77 12.05
N LYS A 468 -8.87 -17.60 13.10
CA LYS A 468 -8.69 -18.60 14.18
C LYS A 468 -9.98 -18.89 14.93
N ASN A 469 -10.92 -17.97 14.94
CA ASN A 469 -12.19 -18.11 15.65
C ASN A 469 -13.33 -18.68 14.80
N CYS A 470 -13.12 -18.81 13.47
CA CYS A 470 -14.16 -19.31 12.55
C CYS A 470 -14.41 -20.81 12.71
N PHE A 471 -13.42 -21.59 13.11
CA PHE A 471 -13.48 -23.06 13.16
C PHE A 471 -12.99 -23.61 14.50
N GLY A 472 -13.09 -24.92 14.65
CA GLY A 472 -12.62 -25.64 15.84
C GLY A 472 -11.11 -25.42 16.11
N ARG A 473 -10.68 -25.68 17.35
CA ARG A 473 -9.33 -25.35 17.84
C ARG A 473 -8.20 -25.99 17.02
N ASP A 474 -8.38 -27.22 16.56
CA ASP A 474 -7.35 -28.04 15.93
C ASP A 474 -7.47 -28.08 14.39
N PHE A 475 -8.45 -27.33 13.80
CA PHE A 475 -8.64 -27.28 12.35
C PHE A 475 -7.52 -26.53 11.66
N LEU A 476 -6.97 -27.11 10.59
CA LEU A 476 -5.95 -26.51 9.73
C LEU A 476 -6.41 -26.47 8.28
N PHE A 477 -6.44 -25.27 7.69
CA PHE A 477 -6.61 -25.11 6.25
C PHE A 477 -5.45 -25.75 5.49
N ASP A 478 -5.72 -26.29 4.30
CA ASP A 478 -4.67 -26.70 3.40
C ASP A 478 -3.81 -25.50 2.96
N TYR A 479 -4.47 -24.39 2.58
CA TYR A 479 -3.80 -23.15 2.22
C TYR A 479 -4.39 -21.94 2.96
N LEU A 480 -3.54 -21.04 3.37
CA LEU A 480 -3.90 -19.69 3.84
C LEU A 480 -3.24 -18.66 2.92
N ILE A 481 -4.01 -17.74 2.37
CA ILE A 481 -3.52 -16.60 1.60
C ILE A 481 -3.74 -15.35 2.43
N ILE A 482 -2.67 -14.64 2.77
CA ILE A 482 -2.75 -13.34 3.46
C ILE A 482 -2.48 -12.24 2.42
N ASP A 483 -3.50 -11.47 2.07
CA ASP A 483 -3.38 -10.34 1.17
C ASP A 483 -3.11 -9.03 1.94
N GLU A 484 -2.39 -8.09 1.32
CA GLU A 484 -1.90 -6.85 1.93
C GLU A 484 -1.12 -7.09 3.24
N ALA A 485 -0.26 -8.13 3.24
CA ALA A 485 0.46 -8.58 4.43
C ALA A 485 1.44 -7.54 5.02
N SER A 486 1.82 -6.51 4.27
CA SER A 486 2.60 -5.38 4.78
C SER A 486 1.87 -4.60 5.88
N GLN A 487 0.52 -4.55 5.82
CA GLN A 487 -0.34 -3.88 6.79
C GLN A 487 -0.70 -4.75 8.00
N VAL A 488 -0.32 -6.02 7.99
CA VAL A 488 -0.59 -6.95 9.08
C VAL A 488 0.48 -6.79 10.16
N ASP A 489 0.06 -6.54 11.39
CA ASP A 489 0.96 -6.51 12.52
C ASP A 489 1.47 -7.92 12.88
N LEU A 490 2.61 -7.98 13.56
CA LEU A 490 3.29 -9.23 13.87
C LEU A 490 2.40 -10.20 14.66
N VAL A 491 1.66 -9.71 15.67
CA VAL A 491 0.85 -10.55 16.56
C VAL A 491 -0.32 -11.18 15.80
N THR A 492 -0.99 -10.38 14.99
CA THR A 492 -2.10 -10.85 14.15
C THR A 492 -1.63 -11.85 13.09
N GLY A 493 -0.49 -11.58 12.46
CA GLY A 493 0.11 -12.49 11.46
C GLY A 493 0.53 -13.82 12.06
N VAL A 494 1.21 -13.81 13.21
CA VAL A 494 1.63 -15.04 13.93
C VAL A 494 0.43 -15.87 14.33
N LEU A 495 -0.67 -15.25 14.78
CA LEU A 495 -1.94 -15.96 15.06
C LEU A 495 -2.45 -16.67 13.80
N ALA A 496 -2.44 -15.99 12.64
CA ALA A 496 -2.91 -16.56 11.38
C ALA A 496 -2.07 -17.76 10.93
N LEU A 497 -0.75 -17.76 11.17
CA LEU A 497 0.11 -18.92 10.88
C LEU A 497 -0.33 -20.22 11.58
N SER A 498 -1.08 -20.11 12.68
CA SER A 498 -1.53 -21.27 13.48
C SER A 498 -2.68 -22.06 12.85
N VAL A 499 -3.30 -21.58 11.76
CA VAL A 499 -4.52 -22.18 11.19
C VAL A 499 -4.29 -22.90 9.87
N ALA A 500 -3.05 -22.98 9.36
CA ALA A 500 -2.82 -23.52 8.02
C ALA A 500 -1.60 -24.44 7.94
N ARG A 501 -1.66 -25.37 6.97
CA ARG A 501 -0.58 -26.27 6.58
C ARG A 501 0.40 -25.60 5.62
N ASN A 502 -0.11 -24.80 4.68
CA ASN A 502 0.67 -24.02 3.72
C ASN A 502 0.19 -22.58 3.72
N ILE A 503 1.10 -21.64 3.44
CA ILE A 503 0.78 -20.21 3.41
C ILE A 503 1.37 -19.51 2.19
N VAL A 504 0.57 -18.58 1.65
CA VAL A 504 0.99 -17.61 0.63
C VAL A 504 0.84 -16.21 1.23
N ILE A 505 1.95 -15.52 1.37
CA ILE A 505 2.00 -14.19 1.96
C ILE A 505 2.15 -13.18 0.83
N VAL A 506 1.09 -12.40 0.58
CA VAL A 506 1.04 -11.42 -0.52
C VAL A 506 1.13 -10.02 0.07
N GLY A 507 2.14 -9.25 -0.33
CA GLY A 507 2.33 -7.90 0.17
C GLY A 507 3.40 -7.15 -0.61
N ASP A 508 3.86 -6.04 -0.05
CA ASP A 508 4.94 -5.24 -0.63
C ASP A 508 5.75 -4.58 0.48
N THR A 509 7.01 -4.95 0.63
CA THR A 509 7.91 -4.41 1.66
C THR A 509 8.24 -2.93 1.44
N LYS A 510 7.99 -2.39 0.24
CA LYS A 510 8.19 -0.99 -0.15
C LYS A 510 6.92 -0.14 0.02
N GLN A 511 5.82 -0.71 0.54
CA GLN A 511 4.62 0.01 0.92
C GLN A 511 4.53 0.22 2.44
N LEU A 512 3.51 0.99 2.85
CA LEU A 512 3.29 1.33 4.25
C LEU A 512 3.09 0.07 5.12
N PRO A 513 3.82 -0.06 6.23
CA PRO A 513 3.57 -1.10 7.22
C PRO A 513 2.33 -0.76 8.06
N ASN A 514 1.98 -1.68 8.97
CA ASN A 514 1.02 -1.39 10.02
C ASN A 514 1.48 -0.21 10.89
N VAL A 515 0.52 0.61 11.32
CA VAL A 515 0.79 1.74 12.22
C VAL A 515 0.79 1.25 13.66
N ILE A 516 1.86 1.56 14.39
CA ILE A 516 2.00 1.24 15.81
C ILE A 516 1.59 2.47 16.63
N ASP A 517 0.70 2.29 17.62
CA ASP A 517 0.32 3.35 18.54
C ASP A 517 1.48 3.67 19.49
N SER A 518 1.97 4.89 19.41
CA SER A 518 3.09 5.38 20.22
C SER A 518 2.82 5.31 21.73
N THR A 519 1.56 5.35 22.17
CA THR A 519 1.18 5.26 23.59
C THR A 519 1.49 3.90 24.18
N MET A 520 1.60 2.84 23.36
CA MET A 520 1.90 1.47 23.79
C MET A 520 3.40 1.13 23.75
N SER A 521 4.23 2.00 23.19
CA SER A 521 5.64 1.71 22.88
C SER A 521 6.44 1.25 24.09
N GLN A 522 6.26 1.91 25.25
CA GLN A 522 6.98 1.55 26.47
C GLN A 522 6.63 0.15 26.96
N GLN A 523 5.34 -0.21 27.00
CA GLN A 523 4.88 -1.52 27.43
C GLN A 523 5.39 -2.64 26.51
N ILE A 524 5.40 -2.37 25.21
CA ILE A 524 5.91 -3.31 24.20
C ILE A 524 7.40 -3.55 24.41
N GLN A 525 8.19 -2.49 24.66
CA GLN A 525 9.62 -2.58 24.89
C GLN A 525 9.97 -3.35 26.17
N GLU A 526 9.20 -3.18 27.23
CA GLU A 526 9.33 -3.95 28.47
C GLU A 526 9.10 -5.46 28.22
N LEU A 527 8.10 -5.82 27.42
CA LEU A 527 7.85 -7.20 27.02
C LEU A 527 8.99 -7.78 26.16
N THR A 528 9.45 -7.03 25.14
CA THR A 528 10.58 -7.43 24.30
C THR A 528 11.81 -7.78 25.14
N THR A 529 12.10 -6.96 26.14
CA THR A 529 13.21 -7.17 27.07
C THR A 529 12.98 -8.37 27.99
N ARG A 530 11.78 -8.49 28.58
CA ARG A 530 11.41 -9.58 29.50
C ARG A 530 11.54 -10.96 28.84
N TYR A 531 11.03 -11.10 27.62
CA TYR A 531 11.07 -12.35 26.86
C TYR A 531 12.38 -12.58 26.11
N LYS A 532 13.32 -11.60 26.12
CA LYS A 532 14.61 -11.66 25.39
C LYS A 532 14.38 -12.00 23.90
N ILE A 533 13.52 -11.23 23.26
CA ILE A 533 13.07 -11.50 21.89
C ILE A 533 14.21 -11.24 20.89
N PRO A 534 14.46 -12.17 19.96
CA PRO A 534 15.41 -11.94 18.86
C PRO A 534 14.91 -10.78 17.96
N PRO A 535 15.82 -9.97 17.37
CA PRO A 535 15.47 -8.79 16.57
C PRO A 535 14.43 -9.04 15.49
N HIS A 536 14.48 -10.19 14.81
CA HIS A 536 13.56 -10.56 13.72
C HIS A 536 12.09 -10.73 14.17
N TYR A 537 11.83 -10.85 15.48
CA TYR A 537 10.51 -11.01 16.07
C TYR A 537 10.08 -9.78 16.89
N ASP A 538 10.85 -8.68 16.81
CA ASP A 538 10.52 -7.47 17.55
C ASP A 538 9.36 -6.73 16.89
N TYR A 539 8.24 -6.59 17.62
CA TYR A 539 7.01 -5.95 17.17
C TYR A 539 7.22 -4.48 16.75
N MET A 540 8.12 -3.77 17.43
CA MET A 540 8.40 -2.35 17.13
C MET A 540 9.20 -2.16 15.85
N GLN A 541 9.98 -3.17 15.44
CA GLN A 541 10.89 -3.07 14.28
C GLN A 541 10.30 -3.70 13.02
N HIS A 542 9.41 -4.69 13.18
CA HIS A 542 8.92 -5.51 12.08
C HIS A 542 7.41 -5.55 11.99
N SER A 543 6.87 -5.34 10.78
CA SER A 543 5.56 -5.84 10.40
C SER A 543 5.61 -7.36 10.25
N PHE A 544 4.46 -8.02 10.14
CA PHE A 544 4.40 -9.46 9.91
C PHE A 544 5.22 -9.89 8.69
N LEU A 545 5.01 -9.23 7.52
CA LEU A 545 5.74 -9.56 6.28
C LEU A 545 7.25 -9.41 6.45
N SER A 546 7.73 -8.30 7.01
CA SER A 546 9.17 -8.07 7.18
C SER A 546 9.80 -9.02 8.18
N SER A 547 9.07 -9.46 9.21
CA SER A 547 9.51 -10.47 10.14
C SER A 547 9.65 -11.83 9.46
N VAL A 548 8.66 -12.27 8.67
CA VAL A 548 8.73 -13.54 7.93
C VAL A 548 9.92 -13.56 6.97
N CYS A 549 10.13 -12.48 6.20
CA CYS A 549 11.29 -12.36 5.31
C CYS A 549 12.63 -12.47 6.06
N SER A 550 12.71 -11.91 7.26
CA SER A 550 13.92 -11.94 8.09
C SER A 550 14.16 -13.28 8.77
N VAL A 551 13.09 -13.94 9.22
CA VAL A 551 13.15 -15.25 9.93
C VAL A 551 13.37 -16.39 8.96
N LEU A 552 12.80 -16.31 7.76
CA LEU A 552 12.80 -17.37 6.73
C LEU A 552 13.40 -16.85 5.42
N PRO A 553 14.68 -16.46 5.38
CA PRO A 553 15.31 -15.86 4.19
C PRO A 553 15.38 -16.82 2.98
N ASN A 554 15.24 -18.12 3.23
CA ASN A 554 15.26 -19.17 2.18
C ASN A 554 13.85 -19.55 1.71
N ALA A 555 12.78 -18.94 2.23
CA ALA A 555 11.42 -19.14 1.71
C ALA A 555 11.34 -18.60 0.27
N PRO A 556 10.75 -19.35 -0.69
CA PRO A 556 10.57 -18.87 -2.04
C PRO A 556 9.85 -17.53 -2.08
N SER A 557 10.52 -16.51 -2.59
CA SER A 557 9.98 -15.16 -2.75
C SER A 557 10.02 -14.77 -4.22
N VAL A 558 8.94 -14.20 -4.72
CA VAL A 558 8.82 -13.70 -6.08
C VAL A 558 8.36 -12.26 -6.07
N LEU A 559 9.11 -11.37 -6.71
CA LEU A 559 8.66 -10.03 -7.06
C LEU A 559 7.82 -10.11 -8.34
N LEU A 560 6.55 -9.70 -8.26
CA LEU A 560 5.73 -9.50 -9.45
C LEU A 560 6.25 -8.27 -10.20
N LYS A 561 6.82 -8.49 -11.39
CA LYS A 561 7.59 -7.45 -12.10
C LYS A 561 6.76 -6.70 -13.13
N GLU A 562 5.76 -7.34 -13.73
CA GLU A 562 4.97 -6.80 -14.82
C GLU A 562 3.93 -5.82 -14.32
N HIS A 563 4.11 -4.53 -14.65
CA HIS A 563 3.24 -3.43 -14.21
C HIS A 563 2.31 -2.98 -15.34
N TYR A 564 1.00 -2.87 -15.04
CA TYR A 564 -0.05 -2.60 -16.02
C TYR A 564 -0.90 -1.36 -15.73
N ARG A 565 -0.67 -0.65 -14.62
CA ARG A 565 -1.60 0.36 -14.10
C ARG A 565 -1.22 1.78 -14.45
N CYS A 566 -0.10 2.23 -13.91
CA CYS A 566 0.30 3.63 -13.97
C CYS A 566 0.95 3.95 -15.32
N HIS A 567 0.76 5.18 -15.79
CA HIS A 567 1.50 5.71 -16.92
C HIS A 567 3.02 5.50 -16.75
N PRO A 568 3.76 5.15 -17.82
CA PRO A 568 5.20 4.82 -17.74
C PRO A 568 6.04 5.88 -17.01
N LYS A 569 5.81 7.16 -17.27
CA LYS A 569 6.52 8.25 -16.60
C LYS A 569 6.29 8.32 -15.10
N ILE A 570 5.10 7.91 -14.61
CA ILE A 570 4.77 7.90 -13.18
C ILE A 570 5.48 6.75 -12.50
N ILE A 571 5.28 5.51 -12.98
CA ILE A 571 5.80 4.33 -12.31
C ILE A 571 7.33 4.22 -12.43
N ASN A 572 7.94 4.77 -13.48
CA ASN A 572 9.38 4.66 -13.68
C ASN A 572 10.19 5.36 -12.58
N PHE A 573 9.68 6.44 -11.98
CA PHE A 573 10.29 7.01 -10.77
C PHE A 573 10.32 5.99 -9.63
N CYS A 574 9.18 5.38 -9.32
CA CYS A 574 9.10 4.37 -8.26
C CYS A 574 9.97 3.15 -8.58
N ASN A 575 10.01 2.72 -9.84
CA ASN A 575 10.86 1.64 -10.31
C ASN A 575 12.33 1.91 -10.04
N GLN A 576 12.83 3.07 -10.43
CA GLN A 576 14.23 3.45 -10.22
C GLN A 576 14.54 3.67 -8.73
N LYS A 577 13.67 4.35 -8.00
CA LYS A 577 13.93 4.78 -6.62
C LYS A 577 13.74 3.66 -5.60
N PHE A 578 12.71 2.83 -5.75
CA PHE A 578 12.27 1.89 -4.71
C PHE A 578 12.40 0.42 -5.11
N TYR A 579 12.34 0.09 -6.41
CA TYR A 579 12.32 -1.30 -6.90
C TYR A 579 13.58 -1.69 -7.69
N GLY A 580 14.67 -0.91 -7.60
CA GLY A 580 15.95 -1.24 -8.23
C GLY A 580 15.91 -1.41 -9.74
N SER A 581 14.94 -0.76 -10.42
CA SER A 581 14.70 -0.90 -11.87
C SER A 581 14.30 -2.32 -12.32
N GLU A 582 13.75 -3.13 -11.41
CA GLU A 582 13.33 -4.50 -11.73
C GLU A 582 11.95 -4.59 -12.38
N LEU A 583 11.09 -3.56 -12.24
CA LEU A 583 9.74 -3.60 -12.80
C LEU A 583 9.79 -3.52 -14.34
N VAL A 584 8.94 -4.31 -14.97
CA VAL A 584 8.71 -4.32 -16.40
C VAL A 584 7.43 -3.53 -16.68
N ILE A 585 7.57 -2.35 -17.29
CA ILE A 585 6.47 -1.43 -17.52
C ILE A 585 5.75 -1.83 -18.80
N LEU A 586 4.53 -2.38 -18.67
CA LEU A 586 3.69 -2.86 -19.77
C LEU A 586 2.55 -1.88 -20.11
N SER A 587 2.36 -0.84 -19.31
CA SER A 587 1.50 0.29 -19.67
C SER A 587 2.10 1.11 -20.82
N GLU A 588 1.27 1.79 -21.58
CA GLU A 588 1.70 2.52 -22.76
C GLU A 588 1.75 4.04 -22.51
N ASP A 589 2.70 4.73 -23.17
CA ASP A 589 2.78 6.17 -23.29
C ASP A 589 2.32 6.53 -24.71
N ASN A 590 1.13 7.13 -24.85
CA ASN A 590 0.56 7.53 -26.14
C ASN A 590 0.88 9.01 -26.45
N GLY A 591 1.84 9.60 -25.74
CA GLY A 591 2.21 11.00 -25.91
C GLY A 591 1.32 11.97 -25.13
N GLU A 592 0.72 11.51 -24.02
CA GLU A 592 -0.11 12.36 -23.15
C GLU A 592 0.70 13.53 -22.60
N ALA A 593 0.09 14.73 -22.68
CA ALA A 593 0.68 15.94 -22.10
C ALA A 593 0.42 16.01 -20.58
N ASN A 594 1.29 16.69 -19.86
CA ASN A 594 1.11 17.03 -18.44
C ASN A 594 0.89 15.83 -17.51
N VAL A 595 1.54 14.71 -17.83
CA VAL A 595 1.46 13.48 -17.01
C VAL A 595 2.00 13.70 -15.62
N LEU A 596 3.09 14.46 -15.49
CA LEU A 596 3.75 14.81 -14.23
C LEU A 596 3.91 16.31 -14.15
N GLU A 597 3.40 16.94 -13.09
CA GLU A 597 3.59 18.37 -12.81
C GLU A 597 3.92 18.57 -11.33
N ALA A 598 4.77 19.56 -11.04
CA ALA A 598 5.03 20.01 -9.68
C ALA A 598 4.66 21.48 -9.55
N TYR A 599 3.79 21.79 -8.58
CA TYR A 599 3.38 23.15 -8.24
C TYR A 599 4.10 23.60 -6.97
N VAL A 600 4.71 24.77 -7.02
CA VAL A 600 5.45 25.36 -5.90
C VAL A 600 4.67 26.55 -5.38
N SER A 601 4.30 26.53 -4.09
CA SER A 601 3.66 27.67 -3.47
C SER A 601 4.66 28.84 -3.27
N PRO A 602 4.20 30.09 -3.24
CA PRO A 602 5.06 31.23 -2.94
C PRO A 602 5.83 31.06 -1.65
N ALA A 603 7.03 31.67 -1.57
CA ALA A 603 7.84 31.63 -0.36
C ALA A 603 7.09 32.21 0.85
N GLY A 604 7.09 31.50 1.96
CA GLY A 604 6.42 31.92 3.19
C GLY A 604 5.95 30.76 4.06
N ASN A 605 5.64 31.07 5.31
CA ASN A 605 5.13 30.09 6.26
C ASN A 605 3.61 29.97 6.14
N HIS A 606 3.10 29.18 5.20
CA HIS A 606 1.68 29.00 4.92
C HIS A 606 1.01 27.90 5.76
N ALA A 607 1.77 26.89 6.22
CA ALA A 607 1.22 25.83 7.07
C ALA A 607 0.91 26.35 8.49
N ARG A 608 -0.18 25.86 9.05
CA ARG A 608 -0.66 26.17 10.40
C ARG A 608 -1.12 24.89 11.08
N GLY A 609 -0.40 24.41 12.09
CA GLY A 609 -0.67 23.07 12.63
C GLY A 609 -0.50 22.01 11.53
N HIS A 610 -1.55 21.26 11.26
CA HIS A 610 -1.57 20.19 10.28
C HIS A 610 -2.39 20.50 9.00
N TYR A 611 -2.45 21.79 8.61
CA TYR A 611 -3.06 22.22 7.35
C TYR A 611 -2.29 23.37 6.70
N ASN A 612 -2.43 23.51 5.40
CA ASN A 612 -1.86 24.57 4.56
C ASN A 612 -2.94 25.13 3.63
N GLN A 613 -3.50 26.29 3.99
CA GLN A 613 -4.58 26.91 3.22
C GLN A 613 -4.13 27.28 1.80
N ARG A 614 -2.84 27.64 1.62
CA ARG A 614 -2.30 27.99 0.30
C ARG A 614 -2.34 26.80 -0.66
N GLU A 615 -2.00 25.59 -0.21
CA GLU A 615 -2.11 24.39 -1.03
C GLU A 615 -3.56 24.07 -1.39
N ILE A 616 -4.50 24.28 -0.44
CA ILE A 616 -5.94 24.12 -0.70
C ILE A 616 -6.41 25.08 -1.79
N ASP A 617 -6.01 26.36 -1.70
CA ASP A 617 -6.37 27.39 -2.66
C ASP A 617 -5.77 27.11 -4.05
N ILE A 618 -4.53 26.61 -4.13
CA ILE A 618 -3.88 26.17 -5.38
C ILE A 618 -4.68 25.03 -6.01
N ILE A 619 -5.08 24.02 -5.23
CA ILE A 619 -5.89 22.91 -5.74
C ILE A 619 -7.22 23.44 -6.28
N ALA A 620 -7.96 24.19 -5.48
CA ALA A 620 -9.32 24.60 -5.81
C ALA A 620 -9.38 25.64 -6.95
N ASN A 621 -8.43 26.58 -7.01
CA ASN A 621 -8.52 27.75 -7.90
C ASN A 621 -7.53 27.70 -9.09
N GLU A 622 -6.50 26.87 -9.03
CA GLU A 622 -5.51 26.79 -10.12
C GLU A 622 -5.48 25.40 -10.78
N ILE A 623 -5.50 24.31 -10.01
CA ILE A 623 -5.36 22.96 -10.58
C ILE A 623 -6.69 22.42 -11.11
N LEU A 624 -7.74 22.41 -10.27
CA LEU A 624 -9.02 21.82 -10.64
C LEU A 624 -9.72 22.53 -11.81
N PRO A 625 -9.72 23.87 -11.91
CA PRO A 625 -10.33 24.55 -13.06
C PRO A 625 -9.61 24.28 -14.40
N ASN A 626 -8.35 23.84 -14.35
CA ASN A 626 -7.54 23.57 -15.54
C ASN A 626 -7.41 22.08 -15.86
N THR A 627 -8.16 21.19 -15.19
CA THR A 627 -8.21 19.77 -15.50
C THR A 627 -9.44 19.39 -16.31
N THR A 628 -9.28 18.44 -17.22
CA THR A 628 -10.38 17.88 -18.06
C THR A 628 -10.86 16.52 -17.55
N ILE A 629 -10.28 16.03 -16.44
CA ILE A 629 -10.63 14.73 -15.86
C ILE A 629 -11.88 14.88 -14.99
N GLU A 630 -12.79 13.93 -15.09
CA GLU A 630 -14.03 13.89 -14.34
C GLU A 630 -13.78 13.88 -12.82
N PRO A 631 -14.55 14.61 -12.01
CA PRO A 631 -14.34 14.73 -10.57
C PRO A 631 -14.24 13.40 -9.84
N GLN A 632 -14.98 12.37 -10.26
CA GLN A 632 -14.98 11.03 -9.67
C GLN A 632 -13.66 10.26 -9.93
N GLU A 633 -12.93 10.63 -10.98
CA GLU A 633 -11.63 10.08 -11.32
C GLU A 633 -10.45 10.94 -10.83
N ILE A 634 -10.72 11.92 -9.97
CA ILE A 634 -9.71 12.73 -9.29
C ILE A 634 -9.63 12.31 -7.83
N GLY A 635 -8.41 12.22 -7.31
CA GLY A 635 -8.13 11.96 -5.91
C GLY A 635 -7.10 12.93 -5.36
N ILE A 636 -7.29 13.37 -4.12
CA ILE A 636 -6.36 14.23 -3.42
C ILE A 636 -5.79 13.48 -2.22
N ILE A 637 -4.48 13.41 -2.14
CA ILE A 637 -3.77 12.70 -1.08
C ILE A 637 -2.98 13.71 -0.24
N THR A 638 -3.13 13.62 1.08
CA THR A 638 -2.42 14.47 2.04
C THR A 638 -1.95 13.65 3.24
N PRO A 639 -0.90 14.07 3.96
CA PRO A 639 -0.44 13.34 5.14
C PRO A 639 -1.36 13.49 6.36
N TYR A 640 -2.15 14.58 6.47
CA TYR A 640 -2.84 14.94 7.70
C TYR A 640 -4.36 14.98 7.59
N ASN A 641 -5.04 14.52 8.65
CA ASN A 641 -6.52 14.52 8.73
C ASN A 641 -7.11 15.94 8.74
N GLU A 642 -6.44 16.94 9.32
CA GLU A 642 -6.92 18.31 9.32
C GLU A 642 -6.91 18.91 7.91
N GLN A 643 -5.83 18.71 7.15
CA GLN A 643 -5.74 19.10 5.75
C GLN A 643 -6.84 18.42 4.92
N LYS A 644 -7.03 17.11 5.12
CA LYS A 644 -8.11 16.35 4.47
C LYS A 644 -9.48 16.98 4.68
N ALA A 645 -9.84 17.28 5.94
CA ALA A 645 -11.15 17.82 6.27
C ALA A 645 -11.40 19.18 5.60
N ARG A 646 -10.38 20.04 5.56
CA ARG A 646 -10.46 21.35 4.88
C ARG A 646 -10.51 21.21 3.36
N LEU A 647 -9.74 20.29 2.79
CA LEU A 647 -9.80 19.97 1.37
C LEU A 647 -11.21 19.51 0.98
N GLN A 648 -11.79 18.56 1.72
CA GLN A 648 -13.13 18.03 1.42
C GLN A 648 -14.19 19.13 1.39
N ASN A 649 -14.07 20.12 2.29
CA ASN A 649 -14.97 21.29 2.31
C ASN A 649 -14.73 22.24 1.11
N ALA A 650 -13.51 22.34 0.60
CA ALA A 650 -13.14 23.25 -0.48
C ALA A 650 -13.42 22.67 -1.88
N VAL A 651 -13.31 21.35 -2.06
CA VAL A 651 -13.37 20.69 -3.39
C VAL A 651 -14.66 19.89 -3.63
N GLY A 652 -15.59 19.87 -2.66
CA GLY A 652 -16.92 19.29 -2.82
C GLY A 652 -16.89 17.75 -3.02
N GLU A 653 -17.31 17.29 -4.20
CA GLU A 653 -17.47 15.86 -4.51
C GLU A 653 -16.14 15.12 -4.74
N ILE A 654 -15.03 15.83 -4.91
CA ILE A 654 -13.72 15.21 -5.16
C ILE A 654 -13.22 14.53 -3.88
N GLU A 655 -12.78 13.30 -4.01
CA GLU A 655 -12.31 12.49 -2.89
C GLU A 655 -10.96 12.97 -2.36
N ALA A 656 -10.91 13.42 -1.12
CA ALA A 656 -9.67 13.73 -0.41
C ALA A 656 -9.49 12.80 0.77
N ASP A 657 -8.30 12.18 0.91
CA ASP A 657 -8.00 11.32 2.07
C ASP A 657 -6.50 11.29 2.41
N THR A 658 -6.19 10.68 3.55
CA THR A 658 -4.79 10.45 3.94
C THR A 658 -4.19 9.29 3.14
N VAL A 659 -2.86 9.29 2.99
CA VAL A 659 -2.13 8.25 2.24
C VAL A 659 -2.51 6.84 2.72
N HIS A 660 -2.60 6.62 4.04
CA HIS A 660 -2.96 5.32 4.62
C HIS A 660 -4.35 4.83 4.20
N LYS A 661 -5.32 5.74 4.15
CA LYS A 661 -6.69 5.39 3.76
C LYS A 661 -6.85 5.29 2.24
N TYR A 662 -5.94 5.90 1.49
CA TYR A 662 -5.91 5.81 0.03
C TYR A 662 -5.28 4.50 -0.48
N GLN A 663 -4.65 3.73 0.41
CA GLN A 663 -4.07 2.43 0.06
C GLN A 663 -5.16 1.48 -0.45
N GLY A 664 -4.92 0.83 -1.59
CA GLY A 664 -5.91 -0.02 -2.28
C GLY A 664 -6.83 0.71 -3.26
N ARG A 665 -6.89 2.06 -3.26
CA ARG A 665 -7.67 2.86 -4.21
C ARG A 665 -6.78 3.40 -5.34
N GLU A 666 -7.39 3.85 -6.43
CA GLU A 666 -6.68 4.43 -7.58
C GLU A 666 -7.57 5.39 -8.34
N LYS A 667 -6.98 6.39 -8.99
CA LYS A 667 -7.68 7.41 -9.77
C LYS A 667 -6.88 7.75 -11.04
N ASP A 668 -7.54 8.33 -12.02
CA ASP A 668 -6.88 8.79 -13.24
C ASP A 668 -5.93 9.95 -12.96
N LEU A 669 -6.35 10.91 -12.13
CA LEU A 669 -5.52 12.00 -11.62
C LEU A 669 -5.38 11.90 -10.10
N ILE A 670 -4.14 11.92 -9.63
CA ILE A 670 -3.82 12.11 -8.21
C ILE A 670 -3.13 13.45 -8.01
N ILE A 671 -3.60 14.19 -6.99
CA ILE A 671 -2.97 15.42 -6.51
C ILE A 671 -2.40 15.13 -5.13
N ILE A 672 -1.09 15.29 -4.97
CA ILE A 672 -0.40 15.10 -3.68
C ILE A 672 -0.13 16.47 -3.08
N ALA A 673 -0.69 16.74 -1.89
CA ALA A 673 -0.47 17.96 -1.12
C ALA A 673 0.42 17.64 0.08
N THR A 674 1.62 18.24 0.15
CA THR A 674 2.61 17.93 1.20
C THR A 674 2.31 18.59 2.54
N THR A 675 1.52 19.66 2.54
CA THR A 675 1.02 20.40 3.70
C THR A 675 2.09 21.21 4.44
N ASP A 676 3.24 20.62 4.75
CA ASP A 676 4.26 21.25 5.59
C ASP A 676 5.11 22.28 4.84
N ASN A 677 5.56 23.30 5.56
CA ASN A 677 6.49 24.28 4.98
C ASN A 677 7.91 23.75 4.86
N GLN A 678 8.29 22.79 5.68
CA GLN A 678 9.62 22.19 5.69
C GLN A 678 9.51 20.68 5.59
N SER A 679 10.43 20.06 4.86
CA SER A 679 10.52 18.61 4.80
C SER A 679 10.89 18.03 6.17
N ASN A 680 10.14 17.04 6.60
CA ASN A 680 10.37 16.24 7.81
C ASN A 680 10.29 14.75 7.46
N ASP A 681 10.67 13.88 8.39
CA ASP A 681 10.73 12.43 8.18
C ASP A 681 9.37 11.81 7.87
N PHE A 682 8.26 12.46 8.25
CA PHE A 682 6.93 11.96 8.01
C PHE A 682 6.48 12.20 6.56
N ILE A 683 6.60 13.44 6.05
CA ILE A 683 6.19 13.74 4.67
C ILE A 683 7.19 13.22 3.63
N ASP A 684 8.45 12.98 4.02
CA ASP A 684 9.51 12.46 3.14
C ASP A 684 9.71 10.94 3.27
N ASP A 685 8.81 10.24 3.99
CA ASP A 685 8.87 8.79 4.10
C ASP A 685 8.76 8.11 2.73
N SER A 686 9.73 7.27 2.42
CA SER A 686 9.85 6.61 1.11
C SER A 686 8.66 5.69 0.78
N LYS A 687 8.10 5.02 1.78
CA LYS A 687 6.97 4.11 1.60
C LYS A 687 5.67 4.89 1.41
N MET A 688 5.54 6.00 2.12
CA MET A 688 4.39 6.91 1.98
C MET A 688 4.37 7.54 0.59
N LEU A 689 5.52 8.02 0.11
CA LEU A 689 5.65 8.61 -1.22
C LEU A 689 5.40 7.56 -2.31
N ASN A 690 5.96 6.35 -2.18
CA ASN A 690 5.72 5.25 -3.12
C ASN A 690 4.22 4.90 -3.22
N VAL A 691 3.53 4.78 -2.08
CA VAL A 691 2.08 4.53 -2.07
C VAL A 691 1.33 5.66 -2.75
N ALA A 692 1.60 6.93 -2.42
CA ALA A 692 0.89 8.07 -2.97
C ALA A 692 1.05 8.18 -4.50
N ILE A 693 2.28 8.06 -5.02
CA ILE A 693 2.58 8.13 -6.45
C ILE A 693 1.87 7.01 -7.23
N THR A 694 1.93 5.79 -6.71
CA THR A 694 1.37 4.61 -7.40
C THR A 694 -0.16 4.54 -7.38
N ARG A 695 -0.86 5.52 -6.81
CA ARG A 695 -2.32 5.66 -6.90
C ARG A 695 -2.77 6.29 -8.22
N ALA A 696 -1.87 7.02 -8.90
CA ALA A 696 -2.17 7.71 -10.15
C ALA A 696 -2.09 6.75 -11.35
N LYS A 697 -3.16 6.69 -12.14
CA LYS A 697 -3.17 5.91 -13.39
C LYS A 697 -2.60 6.71 -14.55
N LYS A 698 -3.09 7.93 -14.80
CA LYS A 698 -2.76 8.74 -16.00
C LYS A 698 -1.95 9.99 -15.69
N GLN A 699 -2.31 10.74 -14.63
CA GLN A 699 -1.68 12.01 -14.29
C GLN A 699 -1.40 12.11 -12.80
N LEU A 700 -0.32 12.79 -12.46
CA LEU A 700 0.05 13.09 -11.09
C LEU A 700 0.53 14.53 -10.96
N LYS A 701 -0.04 15.26 -10.00
CA LYS A 701 0.36 16.63 -9.66
C LYS A 701 0.83 16.68 -8.22
N LEU A 702 2.04 17.18 -8.02
CA LEU A 702 2.63 17.35 -6.70
C LEU A 702 2.57 18.82 -6.31
N ILE A 703 2.12 19.14 -5.09
CA ILE A 703 2.14 20.50 -4.55
C ILE A 703 3.08 20.52 -3.35
N VAL A 704 4.00 21.46 -3.38
CA VAL A 704 5.04 21.62 -2.36
C VAL A 704 5.21 23.09 -1.98
N SER A 705 5.68 23.32 -0.75
CA SER A 705 6.15 24.64 -0.35
C SER A 705 7.47 24.99 -1.03
N TYR A 706 7.78 26.29 -1.09
CA TYR A 706 9.06 26.78 -1.64
C TYR A 706 10.27 26.12 -0.97
N GLU A 707 10.26 26.01 0.35
CA GLU A 707 11.35 25.46 1.14
C GLU A 707 11.50 23.93 0.93
N VAL A 708 10.40 23.20 0.83
CA VAL A 708 10.42 21.75 0.52
C VAL A 708 10.98 21.51 -0.88
N CYS A 709 10.58 22.33 -1.86
CA CYS A 709 11.07 22.25 -3.24
C CYS A 709 12.60 22.39 -3.34
N HIS A 710 13.19 23.28 -2.54
CA HIS A 710 14.62 23.59 -2.61
C HIS A 710 15.49 22.81 -1.64
N LYS A 711 14.90 22.00 -0.74
CA LYS A 711 15.67 21.17 0.20
C LYS A 711 16.25 19.95 -0.53
N GLN A 712 17.58 19.88 -0.59
CA GLN A 712 18.30 18.78 -1.24
C GLN A 712 18.31 17.51 -0.38
N ASN A 713 18.61 16.38 -1.01
CA ASN A 713 18.75 15.05 -0.38
C ASN A 713 17.47 14.56 0.33
N THR A 714 16.31 14.82 -0.26
CA THR A 714 15.02 14.31 0.18
C THR A 714 14.37 13.49 -0.95
N ASN A 715 13.49 12.55 -0.59
CA ASN A 715 12.75 11.75 -1.58
C ASN A 715 11.84 12.63 -2.44
N ILE A 716 11.21 13.65 -1.82
CA ILE A 716 10.38 14.63 -2.54
C ILE A 716 11.23 15.44 -3.53
N ASN A 717 12.42 15.88 -3.14
CA ASN A 717 13.31 16.62 -4.05
C ASN A 717 13.78 15.74 -5.22
N ASP A 718 14.10 14.47 -4.97
CA ASP A 718 14.43 13.52 -6.05
C ASP A 718 13.27 13.36 -7.02
N PHE A 719 12.02 13.35 -6.51
CA PHE A 719 10.84 13.29 -7.36
C PHE A 719 10.65 14.57 -8.18
N ILE A 720 10.86 15.75 -7.59
CA ILE A 720 10.80 17.04 -8.31
C ILE A 720 11.89 17.10 -9.40
N ARG A 721 13.10 16.65 -9.09
CA ARG A 721 14.20 16.56 -10.08
C ARG A 721 13.84 15.61 -11.22
N TYR A 722 13.22 14.48 -10.91
CA TYR A 722 12.72 13.55 -11.92
C TYR A 722 11.64 14.20 -12.79
N ILE A 723 10.65 14.88 -12.21
CA ILE A 723 9.61 15.61 -12.96
C ILE A 723 10.25 16.64 -13.89
N THR A 724 11.22 17.41 -13.37
CA THR A 724 11.94 18.42 -14.13
C THR A 724 12.72 17.83 -15.31
N TYR A 725 13.34 16.67 -15.08
CA TYR A 725 14.07 15.96 -16.13
C TYR A 725 13.14 15.39 -17.21
N GLN A 726 11.93 14.92 -16.81
CA GLN A 726 10.97 14.33 -17.76
C GLN A 726 10.35 15.35 -18.71
N SER A 727 10.02 16.56 -18.28
CA SER A 727 9.34 17.47 -19.19
C SER A 727 9.12 18.91 -18.72
N ALA A 728 9.13 19.21 -17.44
CA ALA A 728 8.62 20.50 -17.00
C ALA A 728 9.35 21.04 -15.79
N LYS A 729 9.80 22.29 -15.89
CA LYS A 729 10.20 23.05 -14.71
C LYS A 729 9.05 23.12 -13.72
N PRO A 730 9.32 23.09 -12.42
CA PRO A 730 8.28 23.31 -11.42
C PRO A 730 7.48 24.58 -11.71
N ILE A 731 6.18 24.50 -11.62
CA ILE A 731 5.26 25.60 -11.91
C ILE A 731 5.15 26.45 -10.66
N GLU A 732 5.61 27.67 -10.71
CA GLU A 732 5.34 28.63 -9.64
C GLU A 732 3.86 29.00 -9.65
N SER A 733 3.17 28.77 -8.53
CA SER A 733 1.75 29.04 -8.41
C SER A 733 1.46 30.52 -8.54
N LYS A 734 0.38 30.84 -9.27
CA LYS A 734 -0.16 32.19 -9.39
C LYS A 734 -1.05 32.59 -8.21
N ILE A 735 -1.33 31.66 -7.30
CA ILE A 735 -2.14 31.90 -6.10
C ILE A 735 -1.25 32.52 -5.03
N TYR A 736 -1.40 33.81 -4.84
CA TYR A 736 -0.67 34.57 -3.82
C TYR A 736 -1.64 35.45 -3.01
N SER A 737 -1.20 35.93 -1.86
CA SER A 737 -1.89 36.85 -0.99
C SER A 737 -1.10 38.13 -0.84
N ILE A 738 -1.79 39.28 -0.74
CA ILE A 738 -1.12 40.53 -0.38
C ILE A 738 -0.45 40.41 1.01
N PHE A 739 -0.97 39.52 1.85
CA PHE A 739 -0.39 39.25 3.18
C PHE A 739 0.86 38.41 3.16
N ASP A 740 1.25 37.83 2.01
CA ASP A 740 2.56 37.18 1.88
C ASP A 740 3.72 38.18 2.16
N LEU A 741 3.48 39.45 1.98
CA LEU A 741 4.39 40.53 2.35
C LEU A 741 4.70 40.57 3.87
N LEU A 742 3.87 39.95 4.72
CA LEU A 742 4.13 39.86 6.16
C LEU A 742 5.23 38.88 6.53
N TYR A 743 5.54 37.92 5.68
CA TYR A 743 6.59 36.93 5.96
C TYR A 743 8.01 37.55 5.92
N LYS A 744 8.91 36.98 6.73
CA LYS A 744 10.32 37.45 6.80
C LYS A 744 11.03 37.40 5.45
N ALA A 745 10.75 36.37 4.65
CA ALA A 745 11.33 36.19 3.32
C ALA A 745 11.02 37.39 2.40
N ASN A 746 9.87 38.08 2.61
CA ASN A 746 9.39 39.16 1.79
C ASN A 746 9.58 40.56 2.43
N ALA A 747 10.48 40.68 3.43
CA ALA A 747 10.70 41.94 4.16
C ALA A 747 11.11 43.09 3.24
N GLN A 748 11.96 42.84 2.24
CA GLN A 748 12.38 43.87 1.27
C GLN A 748 11.21 44.28 0.35
N ALA A 749 10.45 43.34 -0.15
CA ALA A 749 9.26 43.59 -0.97
C ALA A 749 8.21 44.39 -0.18
N ARG A 750 7.97 44.03 1.10
CA ARG A 750 7.10 44.77 2.01
C ARG A 750 7.56 46.21 2.18
N ALA A 751 8.85 46.43 2.46
CA ALA A 751 9.41 47.76 2.61
C ALA A 751 9.24 48.62 1.35
N LEU A 752 9.46 48.02 0.18
CA LEU A 752 9.28 48.69 -1.13
C LEU A 752 7.80 48.99 -1.39
N TYR A 753 6.88 48.05 -1.13
CA TYR A 753 5.45 48.23 -1.34
C TYR A 753 4.84 49.33 -0.47
N LEU A 754 5.28 49.45 0.78
CA LEU A 754 4.82 50.49 1.72
C LEU A 754 5.56 51.80 1.58
N LYS A 755 6.62 51.90 0.77
CA LYS A 755 7.41 53.13 0.53
C LYS A 755 6.53 54.23 -0.08
N GLY A 756 6.43 55.35 0.61
CA GLY A 756 5.62 56.50 0.18
C GLY A 756 4.11 56.32 0.42
N LYS A 757 3.66 55.21 0.94
CA LYS A 757 2.26 55.00 1.32
C LYS A 757 1.96 55.44 2.75
N ARG A 758 0.73 55.93 3.01
CA ARG A 758 0.31 56.40 4.33
C ARG A 758 0.22 55.24 5.32
N ARG A 759 0.90 55.35 6.43
CA ARG A 759 0.71 54.45 7.57
C ARG A 759 -0.50 54.87 8.40
N ILE A 760 -1.36 53.88 8.73
CA ILE A 760 -2.63 54.09 9.46
C ILE A 760 -2.63 53.36 10.81
N SER A 761 -1.77 52.38 10.98
CA SER A 761 -1.70 51.49 12.16
C SER A 761 -0.26 51.14 12.53
N GLN A 762 -0.09 50.64 13.76
CA GLN A 762 1.16 50.00 14.19
C GLN A 762 1.34 48.58 13.57
N PHE A 763 0.27 47.97 13.08
CA PHE A 763 0.28 46.66 12.47
C PHE A 763 0.52 46.73 10.94
N ASP A 764 1.50 46.03 10.46
CA ASP A 764 1.80 45.98 9.02
C ASP A 764 0.67 45.33 8.19
N SER A 765 -0.10 44.39 8.77
CA SER A 765 -1.26 43.79 8.11
C SER A 765 -2.30 44.82 7.70
N GLU A 766 -2.64 45.75 8.59
CA GLU A 766 -3.61 46.84 8.31
C GLU A 766 -3.02 47.88 7.34
N ASN A 767 -1.74 48.21 7.45
CA ASN A 767 -1.09 49.13 6.52
C ASN A 767 -1.02 48.55 5.09
N ILE A 768 -0.72 47.26 4.95
CA ILE A 768 -0.72 46.56 3.66
C ILE A 768 -2.13 46.51 3.09
N ALA A 769 -3.14 46.14 3.90
CA ALA A 769 -4.52 46.08 3.48
C ALA A 769 -5.05 47.48 3.05
N PHE A 770 -4.75 48.51 3.81
CA PHE A 770 -5.15 49.89 3.42
C PHE A 770 -4.56 50.30 2.08
N ALA A 771 -3.26 50.07 1.91
CA ALA A 771 -2.58 50.38 0.66
C ALA A 771 -3.17 49.58 -0.52
N PHE A 772 -3.46 48.33 -0.30
CA PHE A 772 -4.04 47.41 -1.27
C PHE A 772 -5.47 47.82 -1.68
N ILE A 773 -6.34 48.15 -0.72
CA ILE A 773 -7.70 48.66 -1.00
C ILE A 773 -7.61 49.98 -1.80
N LYS A 774 -6.73 50.89 -1.41
CA LYS A 774 -6.49 52.14 -2.15
C LYS A 774 -6.05 51.91 -3.58
N ASP A 775 -5.10 50.97 -3.79
CA ASP A 775 -4.59 50.64 -5.14
C ASP A 775 -5.74 50.08 -6.03
N ILE A 776 -6.71 49.32 -5.47
CA ILE A 776 -7.87 48.82 -6.22
C ILE A 776 -8.84 49.97 -6.50
N LEU A 777 -9.17 50.83 -5.52
CA LEU A 777 -10.10 51.91 -5.68
C LEU A 777 -9.62 53.03 -6.64
N GLN A 778 -8.31 53.08 -6.95
CA GLN A 778 -7.73 53.96 -7.96
C GLN A 778 -8.00 53.53 -9.40
N GLN A 779 -8.56 52.30 -9.63
CA GLN A 779 -8.90 51.82 -10.96
C GLN A 779 -10.16 52.58 -11.46
N ASP A 780 -10.22 52.82 -12.77
CA ASP A 780 -11.30 53.63 -13.39
C ASP A 780 -12.71 53.17 -13.02
N SER A 781 -12.90 51.87 -12.80
CA SER A 781 -14.20 51.31 -12.42
C SER A 781 -14.67 51.68 -11.00
N TYR A 782 -13.78 52.18 -10.14
CA TYR A 782 -14.07 52.45 -8.72
C TYR A 782 -13.75 53.88 -8.27
N HIS A 783 -13.53 54.81 -9.19
CA HIS A 783 -13.09 56.16 -8.89
C HIS A 783 -14.11 56.97 -8.07
N SER A 784 -15.38 56.56 -7.99
CA SER A 784 -16.43 57.14 -7.14
C SER A 784 -16.37 56.70 -5.67
N LEU A 785 -15.46 55.76 -5.36
CA LEU A 785 -15.33 55.18 -4.03
C LEU A 785 -14.04 55.64 -3.36
N ASP A 786 -14.06 55.68 -2.02
CA ASP A 786 -12.86 55.83 -1.21
C ASP A 786 -12.96 55.01 0.06
N VAL A 787 -11.86 54.90 0.83
CA VAL A 787 -11.76 54.07 2.02
C VAL A 787 -11.28 54.86 3.24
N LEU A 788 -11.96 54.67 4.38
CA LEU A 788 -11.57 55.19 5.69
C LEU A 788 -11.18 54.08 6.66
N PRO A 789 -10.04 54.20 7.36
CA PRO A 789 -9.62 53.23 8.38
C PRO A 789 -10.18 53.57 9.77
N HIS A 790 -10.33 52.53 10.61
CA HIS A 790 -10.65 52.64 12.06
C HIS A 790 -11.91 53.46 12.38
N ILE A 791 -13.01 53.20 11.69
CA ILE A 791 -14.27 53.91 11.90
C ILE A 791 -15.11 53.25 13.01
N PRO A 792 -15.45 53.94 14.12
CA PRO A 792 -16.31 53.39 15.16
C PRO A 792 -17.66 52.90 14.65
N LEU A 793 -18.13 51.74 15.11
CA LEU A 793 -19.39 51.13 14.69
C LEU A 793 -20.56 52.13 14.85
N ALA A 794 -20.62 52.84 15.96
CA ALA A 794 -21.67 53.85 16.25
C ALA A 794 -21.74 55.00 15.24
N LYS A 795 -20.73 55.25 14.41
CA LYS A 795 -20.74 56.24 13.35
C LYS A 795 -21.27 55.75 12.02
N VAL A 796 -21.34 54.44 11.84
CA VAL A 796 -21.75 53.77 10.60
C VAL A 796 -23.12 53.12 10.78
N ILE A 797 -23.34 52.53 11.95
CA ILE A 797 -24.55 51.77 12.27
C ILE A 797 -25.46 52.59 13.15
N LYS A 798 -26.74 52.67 12.81
CA LYS A 798 -27.77 53.27 13.64
C LYS A 798 -28.10 52.34 14.80
N ILE A 799 -28.00 52.85 16.04
CA ILE A 799 -28.30 52.05 17.23
C ILE A 799 -29.79 52.19 17.51
N ASP A 800 -30.58 51.24 17.08
CA ASP A 800 -32.04 51.23 17.19
C ASP A 800 -32.57 49.95 17.85
N GLU A 801 -33.88 49.71 17.75
CA GLU A 801 -34.53 48.57 18.42
C GLU A 801 -34.30 47.23 17.75
N THR A 802 -33.72 47.21 16.56
CA THR A 802 -33.38 45.97 15.83
C THR A 802 -32.22 45.22 16.49
N LEU A 803 -31.39 45.94 17.25
CA LEU A 803 -30.23 45.38 17.97
C LEU A 803 -30.62 44.86 19.35
N THR A 804 -30.09 43.72 19.73
CA THR A 804 -30.18 43.19 21.09
C THR A 804 -29.42 44.08 22.10
N GLN A 805 -29.68 43.92 23.39
CA GLN A 805 -28.97 44.68 24.42
C GLN A 805 -27.45 44.48 24.38
N GLU A 806 -26.99 43.26 24.10
CA GLU A 806 -25.58 42.96 23.97
C GLU A 806 -24.96 43.64 22.74
N GLU A 807 -25.63 43.59 21.59
CA GLU A 807 -25.22 44.28 20.38
C GLU A 807 -25.20 45.83 20.55
N LYS A 808 -26.18 46.42 21.26
CA LYS A 808 -26.18 47.85 21.56
C LYS A 808 -24.97 48.25 22.37
N LEU A 809 -24.65 47.49 23.44
CA LEU A 809 -23.50 47.77 24.31
C LEU A 809 -22.18 47.58 23.49
N TYR A 810 -22.12 46.59 22.64
CA TYR A 810 -20.97 46.37 21.77
C TYR A 810 -20.76 47.49 20.74
N ALA A 811 -21.83 47.92 20.07
CA ALA A 811 -21.78 49.00 19.06
C ALA A 811 -21.52 50.41 19.68
N GLN A 812 -21.99 50.65 20.90
CA GLN A 812 -21.76 51.92 21.64
C GLN A 812 -20.35 52.06 22.18
N ASN A 813 -19.59 50.98 22.29
CA ASN A 813 -18.25 51.02 22.82
C ASN A 813 -17.31 51.78 21.85
N PRO A 814 -16.67 52.86 22.29
CA PRO A 814 -15.81 53.72 21.43
C PRO A 814 -14.58 52.97 20.86
N LEU A 815 -14.18 51.86 21.52
CA LEU A 815 -13.07 51.04 21.08
C LEU A 815 -13.47 50.00 20.03
N THR A 816 -14.77 49.89 19.72
CA THR A 816 -15.26 48.97 18.70
C THR A 816 -15.35 49.70 17.37
N HIS A 817 -14.53 49.35 16.41
CA HIS A 817 -14.46 50.00 15.11
C HIS A 817 -14.40 48.93 13.99
N PHE A 818 -14.74 49.36 12.76
CA PHE A 818 -14.39 48.62 11.54
C PHE A 818 -12.96 48.93 11.17
N ASP A 819 -12.21 47.93 10.70
CA ASP A 819 -10.86 48.16 10.24
C ASP A 819 -10.86 49.09 9.04
N PHE A 820 -11.80 48.88 8.09
CA PHE A 820 -12.01 49.77 6.95
C PHE A 820 -13.50 49.89 6.59
N ILE A 821 -13.90 51.08 6.14
CA ILE A 821 -15.19 51.34 5.49
C ILE A 821 -14.93 51.91 4.10
N ILE A 822 -15.39 51.24 3.07
CA ILE A 822 -15.45 51.74 1.69
C ILE A 822 -16.79 52.49 1.54
N TYR A 823 -16.74 53.67 1.00
CA TYR A 823 -17.88 54.57 0.92
C TYR A 823 -17.90 55.33 -0.40
N HIS A 824 -19.08 55.84 -0.80
CA HIS A 824 -19.22 56.74 -1.94
C HIS A 824 -18.69 58.17 -1.63
N ILE A 825 -17.86 58.73 -2.50
CA ILE A 825 -17.23 60.02 -2.29
C ILE A 825 -18.29 61.16 -2.22
N MET A 826 -19.37 61.09 -3.00
CA MET A 826 -20.32 62.16 -3.19
C MET A 826 -21.21 62.38 -1.98
N ASP A 827 -21.82 61.33 -1.45
CA ASP A 827 -22.81 61.39 -0.36
C ASP A 827 -22.31 60.83 0.98
N LYS A 828 -21.06 60.30 0.99
CA LYS A 828 -20.42 59.65 2.14
C LYS A 828 -21.15 58.40 2.65
N ALA A 829 -22.05 57.85 1.83
CA ALA A 829 -22.75 56.62 2.18
C ALA A 829 -21.78 55.42 2.29
N PRO A 830 -21.83 54.67 3.40
CA PRO A 830 -21.03 53.44 3.56
C PRO A 830 -21.55 52.36 2.62
N LEU A 831 -20.63 51.74 1.85
CA LEU A 831 -20.93 50.71 0.87
C LEU A 831 -20.54 49.32 1.35
N LEU A 832 -19.33 49.18 1.91
CA LEU A 832 -18.75 47.90 2.32
C LEU A 832 -17.86 48.10 3.54
N ALA A 833 -18.07 47.28 4.56
CA ALA A 833 -17.13 47.14 5.67
C ALA A 833 -16.09 46.04 5.36
N VAL A 834 -14.82 46.28 5.69
CA VAL A 834 -13.74 45.29 5.52
C VAL A 834 -13.02 45.11 6.85
N GLU A 835 -12.84 43.85 7.25
CA GLU A 835 -12.11 43.45 8.46
C GLU A 835 -10.89 42.62 8.09
N ILE A 836 -9.81 42.78 8.83
CA ILE A 836 -8.56 42.01 8.64
C ILE A 836 -8.40 41.00 9.77
N ASP A 837 -8.61 39.74 9.46
CA ASP A 837 -8.54 38.67 10.42
C ASP A 837 -7.11 38.13 10.52
N GLY A 838 -6.34 38.59 11.52
CA GLY A 838 -4.98 38.12 11.81
C GLY A 838 -4.97 36.81 12.56
N TYR A 839 -4.21 35.82 12.10
CA TYR A 839 -4.13 34.44 12.66
C TYR A 839 -3.87 34.42 14.19
N ALA A 840 -2.99 35.28 14.69
CA ALA A 840 -2.57 35.28 16.10
C ALA A 840 -3.67 35.66 17.11
N PHE A 841 -4.78 36.29 16.67
CA PHE A 841 -5.78 36.89 17.56
C PHE A 841 -7.13 36.16 17.56
N HIS A 842 -7.46 35.31 16.57
CA HIS A 842 -8.81 34.76 16.36
C HIS A 842 -9.13 33.45 17.09
N HIS A 843 -8.24 32.90 17.92
CA HIS A 843 -8.46 31.60 18.61
C HIS A 843 -9.02 31.74 20.05
N THR A 844 -9.30 32.96 20.53
CA THR A 844 -9.89 33.15 21.85
C THR A 844 -11.42 33.21 21.80
N HIS A 845 -12.11 32.54 22.71
CA HIS A 845 -13.58 32.61 22.82
C HIS A 845 -14.14 34.05 22.87
N LYS A 846 -13.36 34.97 23.42
CA LYS A 846 -13.72 36.39 23.51
C LYS A 846 -13.72 37.08 22.14
N GLN A 847 -12.77 36.72 21.26
CA GLN A 847 -12.70 37.30 19.92
C GLN A 847 -13.78 36.70 19.02
N LEU A 848 -14.02 35.40 19.08
CA LEU A 848 -15.09 34.74 18.33
C LEU A 848 -16.47 35.34 18.63
N ASN A 849 -16.73 35.70 19.90
CA ASN A 849 -17.98 36.36 20.27
C ASN A 849 -18.08 37.79 19.71
N ARG A 850 -16.99 38.55 19.71
CA ARG A 850 -16.91 39.89 19.09
C ARG A 850 -17.18 39.87 17.61
N ASP A 851 -16.56 38.90 16.90
CA ASP A 851 -16.73 38.74 15.47
C ASP A 851 -18.18 38.37 15.13
N ARG A 852 -18.80 37.47 15.91
CA ARG A 852 -20.20 37.09 15.76
C ARG A 852 -21.15 38.28 15.99
N LEU A 853 -20.88 39.12 17.01
CA LEU A 853 -21.69 40.31 17.26
C LEU A 853 -21.59 41.33 16.08
N LYS A 854 -20.37 41.55 15.57
CA LYS A 854 -20.13 42.44 14.44
C LYS A 854 -20.85 41.96 13.17
N ASP A 855 -20.74 40.65 12.85
CA ASP A 855 -21.43 40.03 11.72
C ASP A 855 -22.96 40.14 11.83
N SER A 856 -23.52 39.89 13.04
CA SER A 856 -24.94 40.01 13.29
C SER A 856 -25.43 41.46 13.12
N ILE A 857 -24.70 42.45 13.63
CA ILE A 857 -25.02 43.89 13.53
C ILE A 857 -25.00 44.30 12.05
N CYS A 858 -23.96 43.97 11.31
CA CYS A 858 -23.85 44.29 9.88
C CYS A 858 -25.01 43.69 9.08
N LYS A 859 -25.36 42.43 9.32
CA LYS A 859 -26.50 41.77 8.66
C LYS A 859 -27.84 42.46 8.95
N LYS A 860 -28.10 42.87 10.18
CA LYS A 860 -29.34 43.56 10.58
C LYS A 860 -29.52 44.95 9.93
N HIS A 861 -28.42 45.63 9.64
CA HIS A 861 -28.38 46.93 9.01
C HIS A 861 -28.07 46.90 7.51
N ASN A 862 -28.10 45.72 6.88
CA ASN A 862 -27.81 45.53 5.46
C ASN A 862 -26.46 46.15 5.01
N LEU A 863 -25.47 46.22 5.91
CA LEU A 863 -24.12 46.62 5.57
C LEU A 863 -23.29 45.38 5.20
N PRO A 864 -22.88 45.20 3.94
CA PRO A 864 -22.02 44.12 3.55
C PRO A 864 -20.71 44.16 4.32
N LEU A 865 -20.24 42.99 4.76
CA LEU A 865 -19.00 42.84 5.49
C LEU A 865 -18.09 41.82 4.77
N LEU A 866 -16.91 42.26 4.37
CA LEU A 866 -15.88 41.42 3.80
C LEU A 866 -14.77 41.14 4.83
N ARG A 867 -14.53 39.90 5.16
CA ARG A 867 -13.42 39.51 6.02
C ARG A 867 -12.25 39.02 5.16
N LEU A 868 -11.07 39.61 5.36
CA LEU A 868 -9.84 39.25 4.71
C LEU A 868 -8.89 38.61 5.73
N SER A 869 -8.79 37.28 5.70
CA SER A 869 -7.86 36.55 6.58
C SER A 869 -6.45 36.64 6.05
N THR A 870 -5.48 36.87 6.95
CA THR A 870 -4.05 36.91 6.61
C THR A 870 -3.47 35.53 6.20
N THR A 871 -4.29 34.47 6.27
CA THR A 871 -3.91 33.11 5.88
C THR A 871 -4.56 32.62 4.59
N GLN A 872 -5.53 33.37 4.06
CA GLN A 872 -6.20 33.07 2.78
C GLN A 872 -5.48 33.73 1.60
N SER A 873 -6.03 33.59 0.42
CA SER A 873 -5.50 34.15 -0.83
C SER A 873 -6.61 34.78 -1.68
N ALA A 874 -6.21 35.36 -2.83
CA ALA A 874 -7.11 35.96 -3.82
C ALA A 874 -7.94 37.16 -3.30
N GLU A 875 -7.41 37.94 -2.34
CA GLU A 875 -8.07 39.09 -1.76
C GLU A 875 -8.52 40.11 -2.86
N SER A 876 -7.70 40.28 -3.90
CA SER A 876 -8.01 41.15 -5.01
C SER A 876 -9.30 40.76 -5.74
N LYS A 877 -9.44 39.46 -6.02
CA LYS A 877 -10.62 38.91 -6.67
C LYS A 877 -11.84 39.08 -5.74
N ARG A 878 -11.72 38.66 -4.47
CA ARG A 878 -12.80 38.74 -3.48
C ARG A 878 -13.32 40.16 -3.27
N LEU A 879 -12.41 41.13 -3.17
CA LEU A 879 -12.79 42.51 -3.02
C LEU A 879 -13.48 43.07 -4.27
N LYS A 880 -12.94 42.78 -5.46
CA LYS A 880 -13.54 43.22 -6.75
C LYS A 880 -14.89 42.59 -7.00
N ASP A 881 -15.04 41.28 -6.77
CA ASP A 881 -16.34 40.59 -6.93
C ASP A 881 -17.41 41.18 -5.99
N MET A 882 -17.02 41.51 -4.74
CA MET A 882 -17.93 42.13 -3.79
C MET A 882 -18.30 43.56 -4.22
N LEU A 883 -17.33 44.38 -4.67
CA LEU A 883 -17.60 45.74 -5.16
C LEU A 883 -18.48 45.72 -6.40
N GLN A 884 -18.24 44.76 -7.35
CA GLN A 884 -19.09 44.64 -8.55
C GLN A 884 -20.53 44.21 -8.23
N ALA A 885 -20.73 43.41 -7.19
CA ALA A 885 -22.06 43.00 -6.75
C ALA A 885 -22.83 44.13 -6.05
N LEU A 886 -22.15 45.20 -5.57
CA LEU A 886 -22.72 46.30 -4.81
C LEU A 886 -22.90 47.58 -5.64
N LEU A 887 -22.19 47.72 -6.76
CA LEU A 887 -22.30 48.79 -7.73
C LEU A 887 -23.31 48.46 -8.84
#